data_fc77f9005aae77672a5258351c05916a
#
_entry.id   fc77f9005aae77672a5258351c05916a
#
_cell.length_a   1.000
_cell.length_b   1.000
_cell.length_c   1.000
_cell.angle_alpha   90.00
_cell.angle_beta   90.00
_cell.angle_gamma   90.00
#
_symmetry.space_group_name_H-M   'P 1'
#
loop_
_entity.id
_entity.type
_entity.pdbx_description
1 polymer ?
#
loop_
_entity_poly.entity_id
_entity_poly.type
_entity_poly.pdbx_seq_one_letter_code
_entity_poly.pdbx_strand_id
1 'polypeptide(L)'
;MKLAALATLFVPGMAFAAWTTADFPAFTEEGTGRFISQKVVEKGTRPLQLNFDQQCWQPSGGIKLNQMLSMEPCRGTPPQWRIFRQGLYTLEVDTRSGTPTMMISLEEKEASAAAPQIRQCPKWDGKPLTIDVSKTFAEGSKVRDFYSGNVATVSGGKITLQPAFGSNGLLLLERAETAAPAPFDWHNATVYFVLTDRFVNGNPANDNSYGRHKDGMQEIGTFHGGDLQGLTSKLDYLQQLGVNALWISSPLEQIHGWVGGGTKGDFPHYAYHGYYTQDWSKLDANMGTEADLRRLVDEAHKRGIRILFDVVMNHTGYATLADMQEFQFGSLYLQGDELKKTLGERWTDWKPGAGQTWHSFNDYINFSDKAGWEKWWGKKWIRTDIGDYDNPGYDDLTMSLAFLPDLKTESKEASGLPNFYSHKPDTAAKAIPGYTPRDYLTHWLSQWVRDYGIDGFRVDTAKHVEMDAWQQLKTQATAALAEWKKANPDKALDAAPFWMTGEAWGHGVMESDYYRHGFDAMINFDYQDQAAKAATCMANIDLTWQQMADKLQSFNVLSYLSSHDTRLFREGGTTAAELLLLAPGAVQIFYGDESSRPLGPTGSDPLQGTRSEMNWQDVNGKAARSVTHWQKIGQFRARHPAIGMGKQTTLSMPRGYGFVRESGEDKVMVIWAGQQQ
;
A
#
# COMPACT_ATOMS: atom_id res chain seq x y z
N MET A 1 2.51 32.74 -10.22
CA MET A 1 1.16 32.67 -10.80
C MET A 1 1.00 31.43 -11.68
N LYS A 2 1.29 30.22 -11.17
CA LYS A 2 1.06 28.93 -11.87
C LYS A 2 1.12 27.73 -10.91
N LEU A 3 0.53 27.83 -9.74
CA LEU A 3 0.45 26.71 -8.80
C LEU A 3 -0.96 26.53 -8.23
N ALA A 4 -1.93 27.08 -8.93
CA ALA A 4 -3.32 26.74 -8.66
C ALA A 4 -3.80 25.92 -9.85
N ALA A 5 -3.87 24.68 -9.69
CA ALA A 5 -4.70 23.74 -10.37
C ALA A 5 -3.96 22.42 -10.68
N LEU A 6 -4.64 21.40 -10.38
CA LEU A 6 -4.57 20.03 -10.82
C LEU A 6 -3.85 19.03 -9.91
N ALA A 7 -4.44 18.84 -8.72
CA ALA A 7 -4.64 17.47 -8.30
C ALA A 7 -5.85 16.95 -9.08
N THR A 8 -5.65 16.41 -10.26
CA THR A 8 -6.70 15.74 -11.03
C THR A 8 -6.96 14.39 -10.41
N LEU A 9 -7.85 14.38 -9.45
CA LEU A 9 -8.59 13.20 -9.06
C LEU A 9 -9.72 12.99 -10.05
N PHE A 10 -9.89 11.79 -10.52
CA PHE A 10 -10.97 11.36 -11.37
C PHE A 10 -12.32 11.86 -10.84
N VAL A 11 -12.92 12.80 -11.54
CA VAL A 11 -14.35 13.13 -11.44
C VAL A 11 -15.00 12.64 -12.74
N PRO A 12 -15.95 11.73 -12.69
CA PRO A 12 -16.74 11.42 -13.87
C PRO A 12 -17.62 12.65 -14.17
N GLY A 13 -17.30 13.40 -15.21
CA GLY A 13 -18.19 14.45 -15.70
C GLY A 13 -17.60 15.72 -16.29
N MET A 14 -16.27 15.90 -16.34
CA MET A 14 -15.69 16.97 -17.16
C MET A 14 -15.00 16.35 -18.37
N ALA A 15 -15.43 16.73 -19.56
CA ALA A 15 -14.76 16.39 -20.81
C ALA A 15 -13.43 17.16 -20.84
N PHE A 16 -12.36 16.58 -20.30
CA PHE A 16 -11.01 16.98 -20.64
C PHE A 16 -10.72 16.52 -22.06
N ALA A 17 -9.89 17.27 -22.81
CA ALA A 17 -9.40 16.87 -24.09
C ALA A 17 -8.77 15.46 -23.96
N ALA A 18 -9.47 14.45 -24.44
CA ALA A 18 -9.05 13.07 -24.30
C ALA A 18 -8.56 12.54 -25.64
N TRP A 19 -7.53 11.71 -25.62
CA TRP A 19 -7.12 10.95 -26.78
C TRP A 19 -8.25 10.00 -27.20
N THR A 20 -8.56 9.97 -28.46
CA THR A 20 -9.56 9.05 -29.03
C THR A 20 -9.07 8.42 -30.31
N THR A 21 -9.50 7.21 -30.58
CA THR A 21 -9.28 6.51 -31.85
C THR A 21 -10.48 5.61 -32.13
N ALA A 22 -10.71 5.28 -33.40
CA ALA A 22 -11.84 4.44 -33.80
C ALA A 22 -11.80 3.01 -33.22
N ASP A 23 -10.61 2.50 -32.93
CA ASP A 23 -10.42 1.10 -32.59
C ASP A 23 -10.26 0.81 -31.09
N PHE A 24 -10.05 1.81 -30.25
CA PHE A 24 -9.88 1.63 -28.80
C PHE A 24 -10.92 2.43 -28.01
N PRO A 25 -11.31 1.98 -26.81
CA PRO A 25 -12.18 2.77 -25.93
C PRO A 25 -11.50 4.08 -25.49
N ALA A 26 -12.21 4.89 -24.74
CA ALA A 26 -11.68 6.14 -24.21
C ALA A 26 -10.38 5.89 -23.42
N PHE A 27 -9.40 6.76 -23.64
CA PHE A 27 -8.14 6.69 -22.94
C PHE A 27 -8.30 7.12 -21.49
N THR A 28 -7.60 6.43 -20.60
CA THR A 28 -7.43 6.80 -19.20
C THR A 28 -6.06 7.45 -19.03
N GLU A 29 -6.01 8.62 -18.38
CA GLU A 29 -4.75 9.26 -18.04
C GLU A 29 -4.16 8.58 -16.79
N GLU A 30 -2.98 7.99 -16.95
CA GLU A 30 -2.21 7.39 -15.87
C GLU A 30 -0.98 8.28 -15.55
N GLY A 31 -1.20 9.22 -14.67
CA GLY A 31 -0.21 10.27 -14.39
C GLY A 31 -0.21 11.36 -15.47
N THR A 32 0.38 12.50 -15.17
CA THR A 32 0.32 13.68 -16.06
C THR A 32 0.94 13.38 -17.43
N GLY A 33 0.13 13.44 -18.46
CA GLY A 33 0.57 13.33 -19.85
C GLY A 33 0.83 11.92 -20.39
N ARG A 34 0.47 10.88 -19.63
CA ARG A 34 0.50 9.48 -20.08
C ARG A 34 -0.92 8.94 -20.18
N PHE A 35 -1.31 8.47 -21.33
CA PHE A 35 -2.68 8.03 -21.63
C PHE A 35 -2.68 6.58 -22.10
N ILE A 36 -3.55 5.77 -21.53
CA ILE A 36 -3.62 4.33 -21.83
C ILE A 36 -5.02 3.94 -22.23
N SER A 37 -5.13 3.10 -23.25
CA SER A 37 -6.36 2.43 -23.63
C SER A 37 -6.10 0.96 -23.96
N GLN A 38 -7.00 0.08 -23.52
CA GLN A 38 -6.85 -1.36 -23.72
C GLN A 38 -8.08 -1.93 -24.43
N LYS A 39 -7.85 -2.85 -25.34
CA LYS A 39 -8.91 -3.58 -26.05
C LYS A 39 -8.44 -4.93 -26.55
N VAL A 40 -9.35 -5.90 -26.53
CA VAL A 40 -9.17 -7.14 -27.30
C VAL A 40 -9.37 -6.82 -28.77
N VAL A 41 -8.33 -6.97 -29.56
CA VAL A 41 -8.32 -6.67 -30.99
C VAL A 41 -8.15 -7.96 -31.78
N GLU A 42 -8.96 -8.14 -32.81
CA GLU A 42 -8.91 -9.30 -33.68
C GLU A 42 -7.84 -9.15 -34.76
N LYS A 43 -7.35 -10.28 -35.29
CA LYS A 43 -6.41 -10.34 -36.41
C LYS A 43 -6.92 -9.55 -37.60
N GLY A 44 -6.07 -8.77 -38.24
CA GLY A 44 -6.42 -7.96 -39.40
C GLY A 44 -5.45 -6.82 -39.67
N THR A 45 -5.82 -5.95 -40.57
CA THR A 45 -5.09 -4.70 -40.85
C THR A 45 -6.05 -3.53 -40.66
N ARG A 46 -5.64 -2.52 -39.93
CA ARG A 46 -6.47 -1.36 -39.60
C ARG A 46 -5.67 -0.07 -39.71
N PRO A 47 -6.30 1.03 -40.15
CA PRO A 47 -5.67 2.34 -40.08
C PRO A 47 -5.54 2.77 -38.61
N LEU A 48 -4.44 3.41 -38.27
CA LEU A 48 -4.25 3.94 -36.92
C LEU A 48 -4.03 5.45 -36.94
N GLN A 49 -5.02 6.15 -36.45
CA GLN A 49 -5.00 7.59 -36.21
C GLN A 49 -5.63 7.88 -34.85
N LEU A 50 -5.11 8.87 -34.17
CA LEU A 50 -5.58 9.32 -32.88
C LEU A 50 -6.02 10.79 -32.97
N ASN A 51 -7.03 11.18 -32.23
CA ASN A 51 -7.45 12.57 -32.14
C ASN A 51 -7.28 13.07 -30.72
N PHE A 52 -6.78 14.28 -30.58
CA PHE A 52 -6.66 15.00 -29.34
C PHE A 52 -6.97 16.49 -29.58
N ASP A 53 -7.89 17.05 -28.85
CA ASP A 53 -8.29 18.46 -28.93
C ASP A 53 -8.52 18.94 -30.39
N GLN A 54 -9.35 18.17 -31.13
CA GLN A 54 -9.70 18.42 -32.53
C GLN A 54 -8.53 18.30 -33.55
N GLN A 55 -7.35 17.90 -33.09
CA GLN A 55 -6.20 17.64 -33.93
C GLN A 55 -6.00 16.15 -34.14
N CYS A 56 -5.81 15.75 -35.41
CA CYS A 56 -5.48 14.37 -35.76
C CYS A 56 -3.97 14.14 -35.71
N TRP A 57 -3.59 13.02 -35.10
CA TRP A 57 -2.22 12.55 -34.96
C TRP A 57 -2.05 11.15 -35.51
N GLN A 58 -0.88 10.86 -36.08
CA GLN A 58 -0.53 9.54 -36.59
C GLN A 58 0.92 9.19 -36.27
N PRO A 59 1.28 7.89 -36.14
CA PRO A 59 2.68 7.50 -35.99
C PRO A 59 3.53 7.89 -37.20
N SER A 60 4.71 8.40 -36.96
CA SER A 60 5.65 8.87 -38.00
C SER A 60 6.37 7.74 -38.76
N GLY A 61 6.11 6.48 -38.39
CA GLY A 61 6.76 5.31 -39.01
C GLY A 61 5.94 4.03 -38.93
N GLY A 62 6.50 2.93 -39.41
CA GLY A 62 5.85 1.63 -39.39
C GLY A 62 5.57 1.13 -37.96
N ILE A 63 4.37 0.68 -37.71
CA ILE A 63 3.89 0.26 -36.40
C ILE A 63 4.45 -1.12 -36.03
N LYS A 64 5.23 -1.20 -34.96
CA LYS A 64 5.75 -2.45 -34.38
C LYS A 64 5.37 -2.52 -32.91
N LEU A 65 5.12 -3.73 -32.41
CA LEU A 65 4.83 -3.95 -31.00
C LEU A 65 6.05 -3.60 -30.13
N ASN A 66 5.77 -3.03 -28.97
CA ASN A 66 6.74 -2.64 -27.94
C ASN A 66 7.81 -1.65 -28.45
N GLN A 67 7.50 -0.92 -29.50
CA GLN A 67 8.36 0.15 -30.02
C GLN A 67 7.68 1.51 -29.79
N MET A 68 8.41 2.42 -29.15
CA MET A 68 8.00 3.81 -29.03
C MET A 68 8.13 4.50 -30.40
N LEU A 69 7.07 5.15 -30.85
CA LEU A 69 7.01 5.87 -32.12
C LEU A 69 6.65 7.33 -31.86
N SER A 70 7.37 8.25 -32.48
CA SER A 70 6.97 9.65 -32.51
C SER A 70 5.67 9.80 -33.27
N MET A 71 4.84 10.75 -32.87
CA MET A 71 3.62 11.11 -33.56
C MET A 71 3.77 12.42 -34.33
N GLU A 72 3.11 12.53 -35.44
CA GLU A 72 3.02 13.73 -36.24
C GLU A 72 1.57 14.08 -36.57
N PRO A 73 1.24 15.33 -36.88
CA PRO A 73 -0.08 15.67 -37.41
C PRO A 73 -0.40 14.84 -38.65
N CYS A 74 -1.66 14.39 -38.73
CA CYS A 74 -2.09 13.50 -39.84
C CYS A 74 -1.82 14.12 -41.21
N ARG A 75 -1.21 13.34 -42.09
CA ARG A 75 -0.92 13.70 -43.50
C ARG A 75 -1.15 12.48 -44.39
N GLY A 76 -1.91 12.67 -45.46
CA GLY A 76 -2.09 11.63 -46.48
C GLY A 76 -2.85 10.39 -45.96
N THR A 77 -2.45 9.22 -46.43
CA THR A 77 -3.06 7.94 -46.08
C THR A 77 -2.62 7.50 -44.69
N PRO A 78 -3.54 7.09 -43.79
CA PRO A 78 -3.20 6.65 -42.43
C PRO A 78 -2.23 5.45 -42.44
N PRO A 79 -1.24 5.45 -41.57
CA PRO A 79 -0.40 4.26 -41.36
C PRO A 79 -1.25 3.05 -41.02
N GLN A 80 -0.90 1.90 -41.58
CA GLN A 80 -1.62 0.65 -41.39
C GLN A 80 -0.98 -0.18 -40.29
N TRP A 81 -1.77 -0.55 -39.29
CA TRP A 81 -1.36 -1.47 -38.25
C TRP A 81 -1.76 -2.90 -38.60
N ARG A 82 -0.77 -3.79 -38.76
CA ARG A 82 -0.98 -5.21 -38.98
C ARG A 82 -1.04 -5.97 -37.68
N ILE A 83 -2.15 -6.62 -37.41
CA ILE A 83 -2.42 -7.40 -36.23
C ILE A 83 -2.32 -8.87 -36.61
N PHE A 84 -1.27 -9.54 -36.16
CA PHE A 84 -0.95 -10.91 -36.55
C PHE A 84 -1.73 -11.97 -35.73
N ARG A 85 -2.15 -11.61 -34.55
CA ARG A 85 -2.95 -12.49 -33.66
C ARG A 85 -3.96 -11.69 -32.85
N GLN A 86 -5.08 -12.35 -32.51
CA GLN A 86 -6.05 -11.79 -31.57
C GLN A 86 -5.43 -11.75 -30.16
N GLY A 87 -5.67 -10.68 -29.43
CA GLY A 87 -5.16 -10.54 -28.06
C GLY A 87 -5.59 -9.23 -27.42
N LEU A 88 -5.27 -9.06 -26.15
CA LEU A 88 -5.45 -7.80 -25.45
C LEU A 88 -4.28 -6.88 -25.79
N TYR A 89 -4.58 -5.82 -26.51
CA TYR A 89 -3.60 -4.80 -26.89
C TYR A 89 -3.77 -3.58 -25.98
N THR A 90 -2.64 -3.03 -25.57
CA THR A 90 -2.54 -1.76 -24.87
C THR A 90 -1.96 -0.73 -25.82
N LEU A 91 -2.69 0.37 -26.03
CA LEU A 91 -2.21 1.55 -26.74
C LEU A 91 -1.90 2.63 -25.72
N GLU A 92 -0.65 3.03 -25.68
CA GLU A 92 -0.14 4.08 -24.80
C GLU A 92 0.23 5.31 -25.62
N VAL A 93 -0.14 6.50 -25.14
CA VAL A 93 0.27 7.79 -25.67
C VAL A 93 0.96 8.58 -24.57
N ASP A 94 2.12 9.11 -24.87
CA ASP A 94 2.92 9.91 -23.96
C ASP A 94 3.17 11.29 -24.56
N THR A 95 2.73 12.33 -23.87
CA THR A 95 2.85 13.73 -24.31
C THR A 95 3.90 14.53 -23.53
N ARG A 96 4.58 13.91 -22.58
CA ARG A 96 5.52 14.56 -21.67
C ARG A 96 6.75 15.16 -22.34
N SER A 97 7.14 14.63 -23.48
CA SER A 97 8.34 15.09 -24.24
C SER A 97 8.09 16.26 -25.19
N GLY A 98 6.91 16.86 -25.17
CA GLY A 98 6.52 17.97 -26.05
C GLY A 98 6.04 17.53 -27.44
N THR A 99 6.60 16.50 -28.04
CA THR A 99 6.06 15.81 -29.21
C THR A 99 5.41 14.52 -28.71
N PRO A 100 4.12 14.27 -28.99
CA PRO A 100 3.48 13.04 -28.56
C PRO A 100 4.19 11.81 -29.12
N THR A 101 4.34 10.78 -28.31
CA THR A 101 4.80 9.47 -28.72
C THR A 101 3.74 8.43 -28.43
N MET A 102 3.79 7.30 -29.14
CA MET A 102 2.87 6.19 -28.88
C MET A 102 3.61 4.86 -28.88
N MET A 103 3.03 3.90 -28.18
CA MET A 103 3.49 2.51 -28.17
C MET A 103 2.26 1.59 -28.17
N ILE A 104 2.35 0.49 -28.91
CA ILE A 104 1.39 -0.60 -28.83
C ILE A 104 2.09 -1.81 -28.26
N SER A 105 1.54 -2.36 -27.18
CA SER A 105 1.98 -3.62 -26.59
C SER A 105 0.86 -4.66 -26.67
N LEU A 106 1.24 -5.91 -26.79
CA LEU A 106 0.33 -7.04 -26.68
C LEU A 106 0.61 -7.71 -25.34
N GLU A 107 -0.42 -7.79 -24.50
CA GLU A 107 -0.33 -8.68 -23.36
C GLU A 107 -0.24 -10.13 -23.86
N GLU A 108 0.88 -10.76 -23.64
CA GLU A 108 0.99 -12.20 -23.80
C GLU A 108 0.19 -12.84 -22.66
N LYS A 109 -1.12 -13.01 -22.88
CA LYS A 109 -1.83 -14.00 -22.10
C LYS A 109 -1.23 -15.34 -22.46
N GLU A 110 -0.55 -15.99 -21.52
CA GLU A 110 -0.48 -17.44 -21.55
C GLU A 110 -1.87 -17.95 -21.92
N ALA A 111 -1.96 -18.88 -22.84
CA ALA A 111 -3.18 -19.37 -23.45
C ALA A 111 -4.27 -19.44 -22.38
N SER A 112 -5.27 -18.58 -22.47
CA SER A 112 -6.30 -18.46 -21.45
C SER A 112 -6.92 -19.83 -21.29
N ALA A 113 -6.67 -20.46 -20.16
CA ALA A 113 -7.63 -21.41 -19.65
C ALA A 113 -9.00 -20.74 -19.76
N ALA A 114 -9.97 -21.41 -20.34
CA ALA A 114 -11.30 -20.87 -20.63
C ALA A 114 -11.76 -19.99 -19.47
N ALA A 115 -12.30 -18.80 -19.79
CA ALA A 115 -12.74 -17.87 -18.75
C ALA A 115 -13.45 -18.66 -17.66
N PRO A 116 -13.03 -18.55 -16.39
CA PRO A 116 -13.54 -19.42 -15.35
C PRO A 116 -15.06 -19.30 -15.38
N GLN A 117 -15.75 -20.41 -15.66
CA GLN A 117 -17.20 -20.44 -15.57
C GLN A 117 -17.53 -20.03 -14.14
N ILE A 118 -18.34 -18.98 -13.99
CA ILE A 118 -18.87 -18.58 -12.67
C ILE A 118 -19.58 -19.80 -12.12
N ARG A 119 -18.92 -20.51 -11.20
CA ARG A 119 -19.51 -21.66 -10.55
C ARG A 119 -20.60 -21.14 -9.62
N GLN A 120 -21.78 -21.66 -9.73
CA GLN A 120 -22.81 -21.43 -8.72
C GLN A 120 -22.39 -22.19 -7.46
N CYS A 121 -22.22 -21.47 -6.36
CA CYS A 121 -21.99 -22.09 -5.08
C CYS A 121 -23.31 -22.59 -4.51
N PRO A 122 -23.46 -23.91 -4.26
CA PRO A 122 -24.62 -24.42 -3.56
C PRO A 122 -24.68 -23.86 -2.15
N LYS A 123 -25.89 -23.64 -1.65
CA LYS A 123 -26.06 -23.34 -0.22
C LYS A 123 -25.76 -24.61 0.58
N TRP A 124 -25.10 -24.43 1.74
CA TRP A 124 -24.97 -25.52 2.70
C TRP A 124 -26.36 -25.86 3.27
N ASP A 125 -26.69 -27.13 3.27
CA ASP A 125 -28.00 -27.63 3.72
C ASP A 125 -28.09 -27.86 5.24
N GLY A 126 -27.08 -27.43 5.98
CA GLY A 126 -27.04 -27.58 7.45
C GLY A 126 -26.66 -28.97 7.93
N LYS A 127 -26.33 -29.90 7.04
CA LYS A 127 -26.01 -31.28 7.40
C LYS A 127 -24.52 -31.54 7.57
N PRO A 128 -24.14 -32.60 8.32
CA PRO A 128 -22.76 -33.08 8.36
C PRO A 128 -22.24 -33.43 6.96
N LEU A 129 -20.96 -33.20 6.76
CA LEU A 129 -20.25 -33.53 5.53
C LEU A 129 -19.39 -34.80 5.73
N THR A 130 -19.48 -35.74 4.81
CA THR A 130 -18.54 -36.87 4.73
C THR A 130 -17.51 -36.55 3.65
N ILE A 131 -16.24 -36.56 4.04
CA ILE A 131 -15.12 -36.07 3.23
C ILE A 131 -14.11 -37.20 3.08
N ASP A 132 -13.65 -37.44 1.84
CA ASP A 132 -12.50 -38.32 1.57
C ASP A 132 -11.22 -37.58 1.95
N VAL A 133 -10.51 -38.09 2.94
CA VAL A 133 -9.26 -37.52 3.46
C VAL A 133 -8.08 -38.49 3.29
N SER A 134 -8.29 -39.58 2.58
CA SER A 134 -7.34 -40.71 2.47
C SER A 134 -5.96 -40.31 1.94
N LYS A 135 -5.89 -39.28 1.10
CA LYS A 135 -4.62 -38.77 0.55
C LYS A 135 -3.89 -37.78 1.47
N THR A 136 -4.55 -37.31 2.51
CA THR A 136 -4.02 -36.23 3.38
C THR A 136 -3.79 -36.74 4.81
N PHE A 137 -4.72 -37.49 5.35
CA PHE A 137 -4.69 -38.02 6.72
C PHE A 137 -4.75 -39.52 6.74
N ALA A 138 -3.88 -40.13 7.54
CA ALA A 138 -3.77 -41.57 7.62
C ALA A 138 -5.00 -42.23 8.26
N GLU A 139 -5.28 -43.49 7.85
CA GLU A 139 -6.32 -44.33 8.46
C GLU A 139 -6.11 -44.43 9.98
N GLY A 140 -7.18 -44.27 10.74
CA GLY A 140 -7.17 -44.34 12.20
C GLY A 140 -6.67 -43.06 12.90
N SER A 141 -6.14 -42.07 12.15
CA SER A 141 -5.70 -40.79 12.73
C SER A 141 -6.90 -39.91 13.09
N LYS A 142 -6.69 -39.02 14.05
CA LYS A 142 -7.70 -38.03 14.47
C LYS A 142 -7.50 -36.74 13.70
N VAL A 143 -8.58 -36.24 13.10
CA VAL A 143 -8.64 -34.98 12.36
C VAL A 143 -9.56 -34.00 13.07
N ARG A 144 -9.10 -32.78 13.30
CA ARG A 144 -9.87 -31.71 13.95
C ARG A 144 -10.29 -30.68 12.93
N ASP A 145 -11.54 -30.25 13.02
CA ASP A 145 -11.93 -28.95 12.49
C ASP A 145 -11.48 -27.87 13.49
N PHE A 146 -10.47 -27.10 13.13
CA PHE A 146 -9.94 -26.04 13.99
C PHE A 146 -11.00 -24.98 14.33
N TYR A 147 -11.94 -24.73 13.39
CA TYR A 147 -12.96 -23.71 13.59
C TYR A 147 -13.92 -24.05 14.74
N SER A 148 -14.45 -25.29 14.75
CA SER A 148 -15.39 -25.75 15.77
C SER A 148 -14.72 -26.45 16.96
N GLY A 149 -13.50 -26.98 16.77
CA GLY A 149 -12.82 -27.85 17.71
C GLY A 149 -13.27 -29.33 17.63
N ASN A 150 -14.25 -29.67 16.80
CA ASN A 150 -14.74 -31.02 16.66
C ASN A 150 -13.70 -31.97 16.03
N VAL A 151 -13.63 -33.18 16.51
CA VAL A 151 -12.65 -34.20 16.08
C VAL A 151 -13.38 -35.41 15.52
N ALA A 152 -12.86 -35.96 14.41
CA ALA A 152 -13.30 -37.20 13.83
C ALA A 152 -12.11 -38.14 13.62
N THR A 153 -12.33 -39.46 13.69
CA THR A 153 -11.33 -40.47 13.37
C THR A 153 -11.48 -40.89 11.92
N VAL A 154 -10.38 -40.99 11.18
CA VAL A 154 -10.38 -41.48 9.80
C VAL A 154 -10.77 -42.96 9.77
N SER A 155 -11.83 -43.28 9.08
CA SER A 155 -12.32 -44.65 8.90
C SER A 155 -12.73 -44.90 7.45
N GLY A 156 -12.13 -45.91 6.82
CA GLY A 156 -12.29 -46.14 5.39
C GLY A 156 -11.84 -44.98 4.52
N GLY A 157 -10.81 -44.28 4.95
CA GLY A 157 -10.28 -43.07 4.27
C GLY A 157 -11.16 -41.82 4.38
N LYS A 158 -12.19 -41.83 5.21
CA LYS A 158 -13.19 -40.75 5.31
C LYS A 158 -13.36 -40.26 6.74
N ILE A 159 -13.84 -39.00 6.86
CA ILE A 159 -14.35 -38.44 8.11
C ILE A 159 -15.73 -37.82 7.87
N THR A 160 -16.51 -37.69 8.93
CA THR A 160 -17.78 -36.96 8.92
C THR A 160 -17.75 -35.88 9.97
N LEU A 161 -17.94 -34.63 9.57
CA LEU A 161 -17.95 -33.47 10.46
C LEU A 161 -19.07 -32.48 10.09
N GLN A 162 -19.56 -31.78 11.11
CA GLN A 162 -20.56 -30.72 10.98
C GLN A 162 -19.85 -29.39 11.01
N PRO A 163 -19.94 -28.54 9.95
CA PRO A 163 -19.48 -27.16 10.04
C PRO A 163 -20.13 -26.41 11.21
N ALA A 164 -19.37 -25.54 11.87
CA ALA A 164 -19.91 -24.76 12.98
C ALA A 164 -20.92 -23.73 12.49
N PHE A 165 -21.90 -23.43 13.33
CA PHE A 165 -22.77 -22.28 13.09
C PHE A 165 -21.94 -21.00 13.07
N GLY A 166 -22.10 -20.17 12.04
CA GLY A 166 -21.32 -18.93 11.85
C GLY A 166 -19.98 -19.13 11.13
N SER A 167 -19.61 -20.37 10.77
CA SER A 167 -18.38 -20.62 9.97
C SER A 167 -18.56 -20.38 8.46
N ASN A 168 -19.74 -20.00 8.02
CA ASN A 168 -20.06 -19.90 6.59
C ASN A 168 -19.91 -21.24 5.84
N GLY A 169 -20.21 -22.36 6.50
CA GLY A 169 -20.03 -23.71 5.95
C GLY A 169 -18.57 -24.16 5.85
N LEU A 170 -17.66 -23.46 6.48
CA LEU A 170 -16.22 -23.70 6.43
C LEU A 170 -15.78 -24.76 7.43
N LEU A 171 -14.92 -25.66 6.98
CA LEU A 171 -14.14 -26.60 7.80
C LEU A 171 -12.65 -26.34 7.58
N LEU A 172 -11.89 -26.18 8.67
CA LEU A 172 -10.45 -26.00 8.69
C LEU A 172 -9.79 -27.24 9.28
N LEU A 173 -9.42 -28.22 8.43
CA LEU A 173 -9.01 -29.54 8.88
C LEU A 173 -7.50 -29.62 9.10
N GLU A 174 -7.14 -30.10 10.29
CA GLU A 174 -5.78 -30.36 10.73
C GLU A 174 -5.67 -31.68 11.49
N ARG A 175 -4.45 -32.21 11.66
CA ARG A 175 -4.24 -33.32 12.62
C ARG A 175 -4.62 -32.84 14.03
N ALA A 176 -5.36 -33.65 14.75
CA ALA A 176 -5.78 -33.33 16.12
C ALA A 176 -4.63 -33.35 17.13
N GLU A 177 -3.57 -34.08 16.85
CA GLU A 177 -2.36 -34.10 17.67
C GLU A 177 -1.56 -32.81 17.44
N THR A 178 -1.28 -32.10 18.53
CA THR A 178 -0.53 -30.87 18.48
C THR A 178 0.93 -31.12 18.11
N ALA A 179 1.29 -30.77 16.88
CA ALA A 179 2.69 -30.55 16.54
C ALA A 179 3.21 -29.26 17.25
N ALA A 180 4.51 -29.19 17.49
CA ALA A 180 5.13 -27.94 17.92
C ALA A 180 4.77 -26.82 16.94
N PRO A 181 4.61 -25.58 17.41
CA PRO A 181 4.37 -24.45 16.51
C PRO A 181 5.45 -24.40 15.43
N ALA A 182 5.02 -24.28 14.18
CA ALA A 182 5.97 -24.13 13.07
C ALA A 182 6.70 -22.78 13.21
N PRO A 183 7.98 -22.69 12.81
CA PRO A 183 8.70 -21.43 12.82
C PRO A 183 8.02 -20.45 11.84
N PHE A 184 8.11 -19.15 12.18
CA PHE A 184 7.62 -18.10 11.32
C PHE A 184 8.35 -18.06 9.97
N ASP A 185 7.59 -17.84 8.90
CA ASP A 185 8.12 -17.55 7.58
C ASP A 185 7.31 -16.39 6.95
N TRP A 186 8.02 -15.45 6.33
CA TRP A 186 7.38 -14.29 5.70
C TRP A 186 6.41 -14.68 4.57
N HIS A 187 6.58 -15.82 3.93
CA HIS A 187 5.61 -16.32 2.93
C HIS A 187 4.24 -16.64 3.52
N ASN A 188 4.19 -16.88 4.83
CA ASN A 188 2.94 -17.15 5.55
C ASN A 188 2.55 -15.99 6.47
N ALA A 189 3.19 -14.84 6.35
CA ALA A 189 2.94 -13.72 7.25
C ALA A 189 1.51 -13.19 7.11
N THR A 190 0.94 -12.84 8.26
CA THR A 190 -0.26 -12.02 8.37
C THR A 190 0.15 -10.65 8.86
N VAL A 191 0.24 -9.71 7.95
CA VAL A 191 0.59 -8.30 8.22
C VAL A 191 -0.68 -7.53 8.53
N TYR A 192 -0.67 -6.74 9.60
CA TYR A 192 -1.73 -5.79 9.89
C TYR A 192 -1.23 -4.38 9.59
N PHE A 193 -1.83 -3.73 8.60
CA PHE A 193 -1.51 -2.36 8.23
C PHE A 193 -2.42 -1.38 8.95
N VAL A 194 -1.81 -0.44 9.66
CA VAL A 194 -2.52 0.56 10.43
C VAL A 194 -2.04 1.97 10.12
N LEU A 195 -2.98 2.88 9.92
CA LEU A 195 -2.70 4.31 10.07
C LEU A 195 -2.73 4.62 11.58
N THR A 196 -1.57 4.85 12.15
CA THR A 196 -1.41 4.99 13.61
C THR A 196 -2.33 6.06 14.18
N ASP A 197 -2.42 7.20 13.51
CA ASP A 197 -3.30 8.31 13.90
C ASP A 197 -4.77 7.93 14.02
N ARG A 198 -5.22 6.92 13.26
CA ARG A 198 -6.63 6.52 13.15
C ARG A 198 -6.99 5.33 14.02
N PHE A 199 -6.06 4.81 14.83
CA PHE A 199 -6.24 3.55 15.55
C PHE A 199 -6.67 3.75 16.99
N VAL A 200 -5.78 4.17 17.86
CA VAL A 200 -6.05 4.43 19.29
C VAL A 200 -5.24 5.62 19.79
N ASN A 201 -5.88 6.58 20.40
CA ASN A 201 -5.22 7.62 21.18
C ASN A 201 -4.85 7.08 22.56
N GLY A 202 -3.60 6.70 22.73
CA GLY A 202 -3.09 6.15 23.99
C GLY A 202 -2.57 7.22 24.96
N ASN A 203 -2.18 8.38 24.45
CA ASN A 203 -1.65 9.49 25.24
C ASN A 203 -2.17 10.85 24.73
N PRO A 204 -3.28 11.35 25.27
CA PRO A 204 -3.82 12.65 24.85
C PRO A 204 -2.86 13.83 25.04
N ALA A 205 -1.82 13.69 25.86
CA ALA A 205 -0.86 14.75 26.10
C ALA A 205 0.03 15.07 24.88
N ASN A 206 0.18 14.14 23.92
CA ASN A 206 0.92 14.39 22.68
C ASN A 206 0.06 14.93 21.55
N ASP A 207 -1.25 15.04 21.75
CA ASP A 207 -2.12 15.67 20.77
C ASP A 207 -1.75 17.15 20.60
N ASN A 208 -2.04 17.71 19.44
CA ASN A 208 -1.70 19.10 19.08
C ASN A 208 -0.19 19.42 19.07
N SER A 209 0.68 18.43 18.95
CA SER A 209 2.11 18.67 18.84
C SER A 209 2.43 19.58 17.65
N TYR A 210 3.46 20.42 17.80
CA TYR A 210 3.85 21.44 16.84
C TYR A 210 2.74 22.49 16.55
N GLY A 211 1.77 22.62 17.45
CA GLY A 211 0.64 23.53 17.25
C GLY A 211 -0.38 23.04 16.22
N ARG A 212 -0.32 21.79 15.80
CA ARG A 212 -1.37 21.17 14.98
C ARG A 212 -2.68 21.14 15.74
N HIS A 213 -3.77 21.54 15.07
CA HIS A 213 -5.07 21.43 15.70
C HIS A 213 -5.46 19.97 15.80
N LYS A 214 -5.84 19.56 17.03
CA LYS A 214 -6.60 18.36 17.23
C LYS A 214 -8.03 18.67 16.86
N ASP A 215 -8.62 17.75 16.13
CA ASP A 215 -10.03 17.84 15.87
C ASP A 215 -10.79 16.66 16.49
N GLY A 216 -12.07 16.73 16.32
CA GLY A 216 -12.92 15.58 16.52
C GLY A 216 -12.79 14.58 15.37
N MET A 217 -13.23 13.36 15.62
CA MET A 217 -13.16 12.19 14.73
C MET A 217 -13.84 12.38 13.36
N GLN A 218 -14.52 13.50 13.15
CA GLN A 218 -15.30 13.79 11.95
C GLN A 218 -14.61 14.75 10.98
N GLU A 219 -13.53 15.36 11.37
CA GLU A 219 -12.82 16.31 10.50
C GLU A 219 -11.89 15.60 9.52
N ILE A 220 -12.02 15.95 8.25
CA ILE A 220 -11.21 15.36 7.18
C ILE A 220 -9.81 15.97 7.22
N GLY A 221 -8.79 15.15 7.00
CA GLY A 221 -7.42 15.60 6.78
C GLY A 221 -6.63 16.01 8.01
N THR A 222 -7.20 15.99 9.19
CA THR A 222 -6.53 16.39 10.43
C THR A 222 -6.00 15.19 11.22
N PHE A 223 -5.16 15.45 12.23
CA PHE A 223 -4.75 14.43 13.18
C PHE A 223 -5.89 14.11 14.15
N HIS A 224 -6.12 12.84 14.44
CA HIS A 224 -7.15 12.37 15.36
C HIS A 224 -6.58 11.83 16.69
N GLY A 225 -5.28 11.81 16.85
CA GLY A 225 -4.61 11.54 18.11
C GLY A 225 -4.13 10.11 18.33
N GLY A 226 -4.33 9.19 17.39
CA GLY A 226 -3.74 7.85 17.48
C GLY A 226 -2.21 7.92 17.57
N ASP A 227 -1.60 7.05 18.37
CA ASP A 227 -0.18 7.09 18.70
C ASP A 227 0.42 5.71 18.99
N LEU A 228 1.73 5.68 19.27
CA LEU A 228 2.47 4.45 19.56
C LEU A 228 1.99 3.77 20.86
N GLN A 229 1.63 4.53 21.88
CA GLN A 229 1.05 3.96 23.11
C GLN A 229 -0.29 3.30 22.82
N GLY A 230 -1.10 3.89 21.95
CA GLY A 230 -2.35 3.30 21.49
C GLY A 230 -2.14 1.96 20.76
N LEU A 231 -1.15 1.87 19.91
CA LEU A 231 -0.78 0.61 19.25
C LEU A 231 -0.39 -0.46 20.27
N THR A 232 0.46 -0.11 21.22
CA THR A 232 0.90 -1.03 22.29
C THR A 232 -0.29 -1.59 23.07
N SER A 233 -1.30 -0.77 23.35
CA SER A 233 -2.50 -1.18 24.07
C SER A 233 -3.36 -2.23 23.35
N LYS A 234 -3.15 -2.44 22.05
CA LYS A 234 -3.93 -3.35 21.20
C LYS A 234 -3.15 -4.56 20.69
N LEU A 235 -1.94 -4.78 21.16
CA LEU A 235 -1.13 -5.92 20.71
C LEU A 235 -1.76 -7.28 21.02
N ASP A 236 -2.43 -7.43 22.15
CA ASP A 236 -3.17 -8.66 22.48
C ASP A 236 -4.32 -8.90 21.51
N TYR A 237 -5.05 -7.85 21.15
CA TYR A 237 -6.10 -7.92 20.13
C TYR A 237 -5.54 -8.38 18.77
N LEU A 238 -4.40 -7.84 18.35
CA LEU A 238 -3.75 -8.23 17.10
C LEU A 238 -3.24 -9.68 17.14
N GLN A 239 -2.68 -10.10 18.26
CA GLN A 239 -2.23 -11.49 18.43
C GLN A 239 -3.41 -12.47 18.30
N GLN A 240 -4.56 -12.14 18.83
CA GLN A 240 -5.78 -12.96 18.72
C GLN A 240 -6.30 -13.07 17.28
N LEU A 241 -6.03 -12.09 16.44
CA LEU A 241 -6.32 -12.15 15.00
C LEU A 241 -5.32 -13.05 14.22
N GLY A 242 -4.30 -13.56 14.87
CA GLY A 242 -3.22 -14.30 14.19
C GLY A 242 -2.19 -13.41 13.51
N VAL A 243 -2.21 -12.11 13.79
CA VAL A 243 -1.23 -11.15 13.26
C VAL A 243 0.15 -11.45 13.80
N ASN A 244 1.14 -11.50 12.92
CA ASN A 244 2.55 -11.76 13.27
C ASN A 244 3.51 -10.71 12.69
N ALA A 245 2.98 -9.69 12.01
CA ALA A 245 3.70 -8.48 11.64
C ALA A 245 2.74 -7.28 11.64
N LEU A 246 3.20 -6.15 12.16
CA LEU A 246 2.47 -4.90 12.23
C LEU A 246 3.18 -3.85 11.37
N TRP A 247 2.57 -3.46 10.26
CA TRP A 247 3.01 -2.34 9.44
C TRP A 247 2.35 -1.07 9.95
N ILE A 248 3.15 -0.16 10.50
CA ILE A 248 2.69 1.13 10.98
C ILE A 248 2.99 2.22 9.96
N SER A 249 2.08 3.17 9.79
CA SER A 249 2.36 4.40 9.05
C SER A 249 3.63 5.04 9.59
N SER A 250 4.41 5.72 8.73
CA SER A 250 5.69 6.29 9.13
C SER A 250 5.56 7.10 10.43
N PRO A 251 6.28 6.73 11.50
CA PRO A 251 6.26 7.47 12.76
C PRO A 251 7.22 8.65 12.77
N LEU A 252 7.93 8.87 11.67
CA LEU A 252 8.94 9.93 11.57
C LEU A 252 8.29 11.31 11.46
N GLU A 253 9.05 12.35 11.81
CA GLU A 253 8.53 13.71 11.87
C GLU A 253 8.06 14.19 10.49
N GLN A 254 6.79 14.57 10.43
CA GLN A 254 6.11 15.09 9.25
C GLN A 254 6.12 16.62 9.25
N ILE A 255 5.79 17.22 8.11
CA ILE A 255 5.52 18.67 8.07
C ILE A 255 4.57 19.07 9.21
N HIS A 256 4.83 20.24 9.82
CA HIS A 256 4.06 20.67 11.00
C HIS A 256 2.72 21.30 10.63
N GLY A 257 2.66 21.97 9.49
CA GLY A 257 1.47 22.64 9.01
C GLY A 257 0.60 21.75 8.11
N TRP A 258 -0.28 22.40 7.42
CA TRP A 258 -1.26 21.84 6.49
C TRP A 258 -1.12 22.43 5.09
N VAL A 259 -1.66 21.73 4.11
CA VAL A 259 -1.91 22.21 2.74
C VAL A 259 -3.40 22.11 2.43
N GLY A 260 -3.85 22.71 1.34
CA GLY A 260 -5.23 22.54 0.89
C GLY A 260 -5.50 21.11 0.46
N GLY A 261 -6.54 20.51 1.01
CA GLY A 261 -6.93 19.13 0.74
C GLY A 261 -7.97 18.99 -0.35
N GLY A 262 -7.92 17.85 -1.05
CA GLY A 262 -8.83 17.53 -2.13
C GLY A 262 -8.68 18.44 -3.37
N THR A 263 -9.49 18.18 -4.38
CA THR A 263 -9.48 18.99 -5.62
C THR A 263 -10.02 20.39 -5.42
N LYS A 264 -10.89 20.58 -4.42
CA LYS A 264 -11.55 21.86 -4.14
C LYS A 264 -10.90 22.67 -3.01
N GLY A 265 -9.90 22.13 -2.31
CA GLY A 265 -9.36 22.78 -1.12
C GLY A 265 -10.42 22.99 -0.04
N ASP A 266 -11.27 22.01 0.18
CA ASP A 266 -12.42 22.10 1.08
C ASP A 266 -12.11 21.68 2.53
N PHE A 267 -10.87 21.26 2.80
CA PHE A 267 -10.38 20.97 4.14
C PHE A 267 -8.88 21.24 4.27
N PRO A 268 -8.36 21.48 5.48
CA PRO A 268 -6.92 21.54 5.72
C PRO A 268 -6.37 20.11 5.79
N HIS A 269 -5.33 19.82 5.01
CA HIS A 269 -4.73 18.49 4.93
C HIS A 269 -3.40 18.46 5.66
N TYR A 270 -3.40 17.86 6.85
CA TYR A 270 -2.21 17.56 7.63
C TYR A 270 -1.62 16.20 7.24
N ALA A 271 -0.36 15.97 7.57
CA ALA A 271 0.34 14.74 7.24
C ALA A 271 0.10 13.60 8.25
N TYR A 272 -1.13 13.38 8.65
CA TYR A 272 -1.50 12.30 9.59
C TYR A 272 -1.16 10.90 9.08
N HIS A 273 -1.05 10.76 7.76
CA HIS A 273 -0.79 9.50 7.06
C HIS A 273 0.69 9.08 7.03
N GLY A 274 1.63 9.99 7.33
CA GLY A 274 3.06 9.68 7.40
C GLY A 274 3.84 9.79 6.09
N TYR A 275 3.28 10.38 5.03
CA TYR A 275 3.93 10.47 3.71
C TYR A 275 4.57 11.81 3.38
N TYR A 276 4.59 12.76 4.31
CA TYR A 276 5.17 14.10 4.12
C TYR A 276 6.29 14.34 5.13
N THR A 277 7.26 13.45 5.13
CA THR A 277 8.38 13.49 6.08
C THR A 277 9.26 14.71 5.83
N GLN A 278 9.67 15.38 6.90
CA GLN A 278 10.66 16.45 6.84
C GLN A 278 11.92 16.20 7.67
N ASP A 279 11.88 15.31 8.65
CA ASP A 279 13.08 14.91 9.42
C ASP A 279 13.04 13.40 9.69
N TRP A 280 13.87 12.65 8.98
CA TRP A 280 14.01 11.20 9.11
C TRP A 280 14.74 10.77 10.38
N SER A 281 15.40 11.71 11.08
CA SER A 281 16.15 11.43 12.30
C SER A 281 15.33 11.55 13.58
N LYS A 282 14.07 11.98 13.49
CA LYS A 282 13.19 12.25 14.62
C LYS A 282 11.87 11.51 14.50
N LEU A 283 11.30 11.08 15.63
CA LEU A 283 9.90 10.70 15.71
C LEU A 283 9.01 11.95 15.66
N ASP A 284 7.86 11.82 15.02
CA ASP A 284 6.81 12.83 15.11
C ASP A 284 6.25 12.86 16.55
N ALA A 285 6.18 14.04 17.14
CA ALA A 285 5.74 14.16 18.53
C ALA A 285 4.28 13.73 18.75
N ASN A 286 3.42 13.78 17.71
CA ASN A 286 2.07 13.21 17.79
C ASN A 286 2.07 11.68 17.92
N MET A 287 3.14 11.02 17.48
CA MET A 287 3.27 9.56 17.59
C MET A 287 3.76 9.14 18.98
N GLY A 288 4.52 9.97 19.64
CA GLY A 288 5.07 9.67 20.96
C GLY A 288 6.57 9.88 21.04
N THR A 289 7.18 9.27 22.04
CA THR A 289 8.61 9.36 22.35
C THR A 289 9.36 8.13 21.87
N GLU A 290 10.70 8.21 21.92
CA GLU A 290 11.57 7.06 21.65
C GLU A 290 11.33 5.91 22.65
N ALA A 291 11.02 6.23 23.91
CA ALA A 291 10.63 5.22 24.90
C ALA A 291 9.32 4.51 24.52
N ASP A 292 8.36 5.23 23.96
CA ASP A 292 7.11 4.65 23.46
C ASP A 292 7.36 3.71 22.30
N LEU A 293 8.27 4.06 21.38
CA LEU A 293 8.66 3.19 20.28
C LEU A 293 9.36 1.93 20.78
N ARG A 294 10.30 2.05 21.69
CA ARG A 294 11.01 0.91 22.27
C ARG A 294 10.02 -0.05 22.94
N ARG A 295 9.08 0.48 23.71
CA ARG A 295 8.05 -0.32 24.36
C ARG A 295 7.19 -1.05 23.36
N LEU A 296 6.75 -0.38 22.28
CA LEU A 296 5.95 -1.01 21.22
C LEU A 296 6.71 -2.20 20.61
N VAL A 297 7.98 -2.02 20.24
CA VAL A 297 8.79 -3.08 19.62
C VAL A 297 8.99 -4.24 20.60
N ASP A 298 9.40 -3.96 21.84
CA ASP A 298 9.64 -4.98 22.85
C ASP A 298 8.37 -5.79 23.15
N GLU A 299 7.24 -5.11 23.35
CA GLU A 299 5.94 -5.76 23.64
C GLU A 299 5.38 -6.52 22.44
N ALA A 300 5.59 -6.03 21.22
CA ALA A 300 5.21 -6.74 20.00
C ALA A 300 6.04 -8.02 19.84
N HIS A 301 7.33 -7.96 20.01
CA HIS A 301 8.24 -9.11 19.93
C HIS A 301 7.88 -10.19 20.97
N LYS A 302 7.53 -9.83 22.19
CA LYS A 302 7.07 -10.79 23.21
C LYS A 302 5.83 -11.57 22.76
N ARG A 303 5.03 -11.01 21.87
CA ARG A 303 3.81 -11.63 21.32
C ARG A 303 4.00 -12.27 19.95
N GLY A 304 5.24 -12.37 19.47
CA GLY A 304 5.53 -12.91 18.14
C GLY A 304 5.13 -11.99 17.00
N ILE A 305 5.03 -10.68 17.24
CA ILE A 305 4.67 -9.67 16.25
C ILE A 305 5.89 -8.84 15.86
N ARG A 306 6.21 -8.82 14.58
CA ARG A 306 7.28 -8.03 13.98
C ARG A 306 6.78 -6.64 13.67
N ILE A 307 7.66 -5.65 13.69
CA ILE A 307 7.32 -4.25 13.37
C ILE A 307 7.92 -3.87 12.02
N LEU A 308 7.07 -3.36 11.14
CA LEU A 308 7.45 -2.78 9.85
C LEU A 308 7.17 -1.28 9.86
N PHE A 309 8.16 -0.48 9.44
CA PHE A 309 7.94 0.94 9.17
C PHE A 309 7.55 1.15 7.72
N ASP A 310 6.55 2.00 7.49
CA ASP A 310 6.34 2.62 6.19
C ASP A 310 7.41 3.68 5.96
N VAL A 311 8.17 3.57 4.89
CA VAL A 311 9.31 4.46 4.62
C VAL A 311 9.18 5.12 3.25
N VAL A 312 9.59 6.37 3.18
CA VAL A 312 9.55 7.20 1.99
C VAL A 312 10.94 7.75 1.71
N MET A 313 11.49 7.47 0.52
CA MET A 313 12.74 8.05 0.05
C MET A 313 12.59 8.88 -1.22
N ASN A 314 11.44 8.80 -1.88
CA ASN A 314 11.21 9.50 -3.14
C ASN A 314 11.02 11.01 -2.98
N HIS A 315 10.34 11.43 -1.94
CA HIS A 315 9.92 12.82 -1.77
C HIS A 315 9.90 13.23 -0.30
N THR A 316 9.88 14.54 -0.09
CA THR A 316 9.60 15.16 1.20
C THR A 316 8.20 15.78 1.20
N GLY A 317 7.80 16.39 2.31
CA GLY A 317 6.52 17.09 2.42
C GLY A 317 6.50 18.45 1.72
N TYR A 318 5.30 18.95 1.52
CA TYR A 318 5.09 20.31 1.00
C TYR A 318 5.63 21.38 1.94
N ALA A 319 5.92 22.57 1.39
CA ALA A 319 6.10 23.77 2.18
C ALA A 319 4.74 24.23 2.72
N THR A 320 4.66 24.47 4.02
CA THR A 320 3.46 25.00 4.68
C THR A 320 3.74 26.34 5.34
N LEU A 321 2.70 27.13 5.59
CA LEU A 321 2.84 28.41 6.30
C LEU A 321 3.47 28.22 7.69
N ALA A 322 3.09 27.16 8.41
CA ALA A 322 3.66 26.85 9.72
C ALA A 322 5.16 26.59 9.64
N ASP A 323 5.60 25.75 8.71
CA ASP A 323 7.00 25.37 8.56
C ASP A 323 7.85 26.56 8.06
N MET A 324 7.32 27.36 7.15
CA MET A 324 7.97 28.58 6.69
C MET A 324 8.25 29.54 7.85
N GLN A 325 7.27 29.75 8.72
CA GLN A 325 7.40 30.63 9.89
C GLN A 325 8.40 30.05 10.91
N GLU A 326 8.27 28.78 11.23
CA GLU A 326 9.08 28.13 12.26
C GLU A 326 10.56 27.99 11.84
N PHE A 327 10.80 27.54 10.61
CA PHE A 327 12.14 27.22 10.11
C PHE A 327 12.75 28.33 9.24
N GLN A 328 12.05 29.47 9.06
CA GLN A 328 12.55 30.69 8.45
C GLN A 328 13.05 30.48 7.01
N PHE A 329 12.26 29.82 6.19
CA PHE A 329 12.52 29.68 4.75
C PHE A 329 11.37 30.23 3.91
N GLY A 330 11.67 30.47 2.62
CA GLY A 330 10.70 31.09 1.72
C GLY A 330 10.40 32.53 2.08
N SER A 331 9.41 33.13 1.43
CA SER A 331 8.92 34.46 1.75
C SER A 331 7.46 34.63 1.35
N LEU A 332 6.82 35.63 1.92
CA LEU A 332 5.45 36.02 1.62
C LEU A 332 5.43 37.34 0.89
N TYR A 333 4.38 37.58 0.10
CA TYR A 333 4.09 38.91 -0.46
C TYR A 333 3.65 39.89 0.61
N LEU A 334 3.00 39.43 1.67
CA LEU A 334 2.54 40.23 2.80
C LEU A 334 3.69 40.63 3.71
N GLN A 335 3.67 41.86 4.19
CA GLN A 335 4.69 42.42 5.10
C GLN A 335 4.05 43.31 6.18
N GLY A 336 4.75 43.50 7.30
CA GLY A 336 4.37 44.42 8.35
C GLY A 336 2.96 44.19 8.91
N ASP A 337 2.20 45.28 9.02
CA ASP A 337 0.86 45.27 9.60
C ASP A 337 -0.14 44.47 8.75
N GLU A 338 0.04 44.44 7.43
CA GLU A 338 -0.80 43.63 6.53
C GLU A 338 -0.61 42.15 6.77
N LEU A 339 0.62 41.68 6.96
CA LEU A 339 0.93 40.33 7.32
C LEU A 339 0.25 39.92 8.64
N LYS A 340 0.40 40.76 9.69
CA LYS A 340 -0.23 40.50 10.99
C LYS A 340 -1.76 40.47 10.89
N LYS A 341 -2.35 41.38 10.14
CA LYS A 341 -3.80 41.43 9.95
C LYS A 341 -4.33 40.21 9.23
N THR A 342 -3.61 39.70 8.22
CA THR A 342 -4.06 38.60 7.37
C THR A 342 -3.79 37.23 7.98
N LEU A 343 -2.59 36.98 8.50
CA LEU A 343 -2.16 35.64 8.99
C LEU A 343 -2.13 35.54 10.52
N GLY A 344 -2.24 36.67 11.24
CA GLY A 344 -2.15 36.65 12.69
C GLY A 344 -0.73 36.41 13.22
N GLU A 345 -0.63 36.00 14.48
CA GLU A 345 0.66 35.69 15.12
C GLU A 345 1.20 34.32 14.69
N ARG A 346 0.31 33.37 14.46
CA ARG A 346 0.65 32.03 13.96
C ARG A 346 0.05 31.86 12.58
N TRP A 347 0.89 31.73 11.57
CA TRP A 347 0.45 31.63 10.18
C TRP A 347 -0.40 30.39 9.92
N THR A 348 -0.17 29.31 10.67
CA THR A 348 -0.96 28.07 10.57
C THR A 348 -2.42 28.26 11.00
N ASP A 349 -2.74 29.33 11.75
CA ASP A 349 -4.11 29.58 12.23
C ASP A 349 -5.01 30.28 11.18
N TRP A 350 -4.42 30.64 10.02
CA TRP A 350 -5.19 31.21 8.93
C TRP A 350 -6.31 30.26 8.47
N LYS A 351 -7.46 30.84 8.15
CA LYS A 351 -8.61 30.13 7.59
C LYS A 351 -9.13 30.86 6.36
N PRO A 352 -9.68 30.11 5.36
CA PRO A 352 -10.29 30.74 4.19
C PRO A 352 -11.43 31.67 4.56
N GLY A 353 -11.43 32.85 3.97
CA GLY A 353 -12.55 33.80 4.01
C GLY A 353 -13.53 33.61 2.85
N ALA A 354 -14.46 34.52 2.71
CA ALA A 354 -15.43 34.48 1.61
C ALA A 354 -14.70 34.48 0.24
N GLY A 355 -15.09 33.57 -0.63
CA GLY A 355 -14.49 33.40 -1.95
C GLY A 355 -13.11 32.71 -1.97
N GLN A 356 -12.62 32.26 -0.83
CA GLN A 356 -11.38 31.52 -0.69
C GLN A 356 -11.63 30.05 -0.40
N THR A 357 -10.63 29.21 -0.66
CA THR A 357 -10.55 27.80 -0.25
C THR A 357 -9.27 27.60 0.56
N TRP A 358 -9.07 26.39 1.09
CA TRP A 358 -7.82 26.05 1.78
C TRP A 358 -6.61 26.09 0.84
N HIS A 359 -6.79 25.98 -0.48
CA HIS A 359 -5.72 26.21 -1.46
C HIS A 359 -5.28 27.67 -1.53
N SER A 360 -6.12 28.63 -1.12
CA SER A 360 -5.85 30.06 -1.27
C SER A 360 -4.68 30.55 -0.43
N PHE A 361 -4.18 29.75 0.54
CA PHE A 361 -2.95 30.12 1.27
C PHE A 361 -1.74 30.30 0.34
N ASN A 362 -1.73 29.60 -0.79
CA ASN A 362 -0.66 29.71 -1.80
C ASN A 362 -0.56 31.13 -2.39
N ASP A 363 -1.64 31.90 -2.38
CA ASP A 363 -1.68 33.23 -2.95
C ASP A 363 -0.79 34.25 -2.16
N TYR A 364 -0.52 33.94 -0.91
CA TYR A 364 0.34 34.74 -0.05
C TYR A 364 1.84 34.47 -0.21
N ILE A 365 2.20 33.34 -0.81
CA ILE A 365 3.57 32.85 -0.87
C ILE A 365 4.25 33.33 -2.13
N ASN A 366 5.43 33.95 -1.97
CA ASN A 366 6.30 34.29 -3.08
C ASN A 366 7.17 33.09 -3.47
N PHE A 367 6.65 32.25 -4.33
CA PHE A 367 7.38 31.06 -4.82
C PHE A 367 8.58 31.39 -5.70
N SER A 368 8.75 32.66 -6.13
CA SER A 368 9.85 33.08 -6.99
C SER A 368 11.04 33.66 -6.21
N ASP A 369 10.96 33.79 -4.91
CA ASP A 369 12.06 34.31 -4.07
C ASP A 369 13.19 33.28 -3.95
N LYS A 370 14.18 33.42 -4.82
CA LYS A 370 15.31 32.47 -4.88
C LYS A 370 16.08 32.38 -3.56
N ALA A 371 16.37 33.50 -2.93
CA ALA A 371 17.13 33.55 -1.69
C ALA A 371 16.36 32.96 -0.51
N GLY A 372 15.06 33.23 -0.43
CA GLY A 372 14.19 32.68 0.61
C GLY A 372 14.05 31.17 0.52
N TRP A 373 13.89 30.64 -0.68
CA TRP A 373 13.70 29.21 -0.88
C TRP A 373 15.00 28.41 -0.79
N GLU A 374 16.15 29.00 -1.10
CA GLU A 374 17.44 28.32 -0.88
C GLU A 374 17.63 27.94 0.60
N LYS A 375 17.02 28.65 1.52
CA LYS A 375 17.08 28.34 2.97
C LYS A 375 16.27 27.10 3.38
N TRP A 376 15.48 26.54 2.49
CA TRP A 376 14.66 25.35 2.74
C TRP A 376 15.52 24.09 2.66
N TRP A 377 15.38 23.32 1.59
CA TRP A 377 16.19 22.11 1.40
C TRP A 377 17.58 22.37 0.82
N GLY A 378 17.68 23.34 -0.10
CA GLY A 378 18.84 23.55 -0.94
C GLY A 378 18.81 22.70 -2.22
N LYS A 379 19.44 23.19 -3.28
CA LYS A 379 19.43 22.59 -4.62
C LYS A 379 20.00 21.19 -4.70
N LYS A 380 20.88 20.81 -3.76
CA LYS A 380 21.51 19.50 -3.74
C LYS A 380 20.55 18.39 -3.27
N TRP A 381 19.43 18.77 -2.65
CA TRP A 381 18.51 17.84 -2.03
C TRP A 381 17.28 17.52 -2.87
N ILE A 382 16.66 18.53 -3.46
CA ILE A 382 15.34 18.37 -4.09
C ILE A 382 15.24 19.01 -5.47
N ARG A 383 14.28 18.50 -6.26
CA ARG A 383 13.72 19.13 -7.45
C ARG A 383 12.32 19.63 -7.13
N THR A 384 12.04 20.85 -7.55
CA THR A 384 10.71 21.47 -7.46
C THR A 384 10.68 22.67 -8.41
N ASP A 385 9.50 23.16 -8.76
CA ASP A 385 9.33 24.35 -9.59
C ASP A 385 9.30 25.66 -8.78
N ILE A 386 9.89 25.64 -7.59
CA ILE A 386 9.94 26.76 -6.65
C ILE A 386 11.33 27.42 -6.70
N GLY A 387 11.36 28.75 -6.60
CA GLY A 387 12.60 29.52 -6.45
C GLY A 387 13.58 29.28 -7.59
N ASP A 388 14.78 28.82 -7.25
CA ASP A 388 15.85 28.51 -8.19
C ASP A 388 16.28 27.03 -8.13
N TYR A 389 15.37 26.18 -7.65
CA TYR A 389 15.57 24.73 -7.66
C TYR A 389 15.56 24.18 -9.08
N ASP A 390 16.21 23.04 -9.29
CA ASP A 390 16.08 22.30 -10.52
C ASP A 390 14.64 21.83 -10.72
N ASN A 391 14.13 21.96 -11.92
CA ASN A 391 12.77 21.50 -12.21
C ASN A 391 12.65 19.97 -12.13
N PRO A 392 11.50 19.45 -11.71
CA PRO A 392 11.20 18.04 -11.85
C PRO A 392 11.28 17.59 -13.31
N GLY A 393 11.71 16.34 -13.50
CA GLY A 393 11.70 15.71 -14.82
C GLY A 393 10.33 15.11 -15.17
N TYR A 394 10.29 14.35 -16.25
CA TYR A 394 9.08 13.71 -16.76
C TYR A 394 9.14 12.17 -16.69
N ASP A 395 10.28 11.62 -16.28
CA ASP A 395 10.43 10.18 -16.07
C ASP A 395 10.06 9.78 -14.62
N ASP A 396 9.94 8.48 -14.41
CA ASP A 396 9.53 7.94 -13.11
C ASP A 396 10.48 8.30 -11.95
N LEU A 397 11.77 8.55 -12.24
CA LEU A 397 12.80 8.79 -11.23
C LEU A 397 12.97 10.27 -10.84
N THR A 398 12.53 11.19 -11.67
CA THR A 398 12.77 12.63 -11.46
C THR A 398 11.48 13.46 -11.38
N MET A 399 10.32 12.84 -11.62
CA MET A 399 9.04 13.53 -11.58
C MET A 399 8.61 13.86 -10.14
N SER A 400 7.89 14.96 -9.98
CA SER A 400 7.17 15.28 -8.74
C SER A 400 5.84 14.57 -8.69
N LEU A 401 5.64 13.67 -7.72
CA LEU A 401 4.33 13.08 -7.46
C LEU A 401 3.45 14.08 -6.74
N ALA A 402 2.30 14.39 -7.31
CA ALA A 402 1.34 15.34 -6.73
C ALA A 402 1.99 16.65 -6.27
N PHE A 403 2.95 17.16 -7.01
CA PHE A 403 3.76 18.37 -6.68
C PHE A 403 4.62 18.26 -5.42
N LEU A 404 4.79 17.08 -4.84
CA LEU A 404 5.72 16.85 -3.75
C LEU A 404 7.16 17.08 -4.22
N PRO A 405 8.02 17.72 -3.44
CA PRO A 405 9.42 17.90 -3.80
C PRO A 405 10.12 16.55 -3.96
N ASP A 406 10.72 16.34 -5.12
CA ASP A 406 11.44 15.12 -5.46
C ASP A 406 12.84 15.12 -4.86
N LEU A 407 13.18 14.12 -4.05
CA LEU A 407 14.51 13.98 -3.45
C LEU A 407 15.52 13.48 -4.50
N LYS A 408 16.69 14.10 -4.56
CA LYS A 408 17.76 13.74 -5.51
C LYS A 408 18.53 12.49 -5.07
N THR A 409 17.82 11.36 -4.98
CA THR A 409 18.39 10.08 -4.55
C THR A 409 19.43 9.52 -5.52
N GLU A 410 19.44 9.96 -6.77
CA GLU A 410 20.43 9.58 -7.78
C GLU A 410 21.74 10.39 -7.67
N SER A 411 21.76 11.49 -6.95
CA SER A 411 22.91 12.39 -6.88
C SER A 411 24.13 11.69 -6.28
N LYS A 412 25.28 11.91 -6.91
CA LYS A 412 26.60 11.49 -6.40
C LYS A 412 27.34 12.63 -5.70
N GLU A 413 26.74 13.79 -5.60
CA GLU A 413 27.31 14.98 -4.96
C GLU A 413 27.05 14.99 -3.47
N ALA A 414 28.07 15.30 -2.68
CA ALA A 414 27.90 15.54 -1.25
C ALA A 414 26.99 16.72 -1.00
N SER A 415 25.94 16.53 -0.22
CA SER A 415 24.86 17.53 -0.06
C SER A 415 24.97 18.37 1.21
N GLY A 416 25.64 17.88 2.24
CA GLY A 416 25.44 18.41 3.59
C GLY A 416 24.02 18.12 4.09
N LEU A 417 23.67 18.65 5.24
CA LEU A 417 22.29 18.58 5.77
C LEU A 417 21.37 19.53 5.01
N PRO A 418 20.04 19.29 5.00
CA PRO A 418 19.07 20.25 4.51
C PRO A 418 19.25 21.62 5.16
N ASN A 419 19.19 22.71 4.39
CA ASN A 419 19.52 24.03 4.88
C ASN A 419 18.65 24.47 6.06
N PHE A 420 17.35 24.15 6.06
CA PHE A 420 16.46 24.56 7.14
C PHE A 420 16.73 23.82 8.47
N TYR A 421 17.50 22.74 8.47
CA TYR A 421 17.88 22.06 9.71
C TYR A 421 18.72 22.94 10.63
N SER A 422 19.35 24.01 10.10
CA SER A 422 20.01 25.02 10.93
C SER A 422 19.04 25.77 11.87
N HIS A 423 17.76 25.78 11.57
CA HIS A 423 16.69 26.36 12.37
C HIS A 423 15.85 25.30 13.10
N LYS A 424 16.31 24.04 13.13
CA LYS A 424 15.66 22.93 13.78
C LYS A 424 16.57 22.33 14.86
N PRO A 425 16.67 22.98 16.04
CA PRO A 425 17.65 22.60 17.07
C PRO A 425 17.42 21.22 17.69
N ASP A 426 16.21 20.67 17.55
CA ASP A 426 15.84 19.34 18.04
C ASP A 426 16.21 18.20 17.07
N THR A 427 16.68 18.50 15.86
CA THR A 427 17.08 17.44 14.92
C THR A 427 18.20 16.59 15.49
N ALA A 428 18.12 15.28 15.26
CA ALA A 428 19.21 14.35 15.58
C ALA A 428 20.17 14.14 14.39
N ALA A 429 19.87 14.76 13.24
CA ALA A 429 20.72 14.68 12.07
C ALA A 429 22.07 15.38 12.31
N LYS A 430 23.15 14.72 11.92
CA LYS A 430 24.52 15.23 11.98
C LYS A 430 25.14 15.23 10.60
N ALA A 431 25.83 16.32 10.25
CA ALA A 431 26.55 16.38 8.99
C ALA A 431 27.67 15.33 8.96
N ILE A 432 27.72 14.58 7.87
CA ILE A 432 28.75 13.56 7.63
C ILE A 432 29.46 13.93 6.32
N PRO A 433 30.78 14.17 6.35
CA PRO A 433 31.53 14.53 5.15
C PRO A 433 31.35 13.49 4.03
N GLY A 434 31.13 13.97 2.80
CA GLY A 434 31.00 13.12 1.64
C GLY A 434 29.64 12.47 1.40
N TYR A 435 28.72 12.57 2.34
CA TYR A 435 27.38 11.96 2.18
C TYR A 435 26.55 12.69 1.13
N THR A 436 25.94 11.90 0.27
CA THR A 436 24.89 12.31 -0.68
C THR A 436 23.51 12.27 -0.02
N PRO A 437 22.46 12.83 -0.63
CA PRO A 437 21.10 12.68 -0.11
C PRO A 437 20.71 11.23 0.17
N ARG A 438 21.00 10.31 -0.74
CA ARG A 438 20.76 8.87 -0.57
C ARG A 438 21.48 8.32 0.66
N ASP A 439 22.72 8.70 0.86
CA ASP A 439 23.53 8.22 1.99
C ASP A 439 22.93 8.66 3.33
N TYR A 440 22.48 9.91 3.41
CA TYR A 440 21.77 10.39 4.60
C TYR A 440 20.47 9.63 4.86
N LEU A 441 19.64 9.49 3.82
CA LEU A 441 18.32 8.84 3.95
C LEU A 441 18.47 7.38 4.40
N THR A 442 19.35 6.62 3.76
CA THR A 442 19.57 5.22 4.12
C THR A 442 20.23 5.09 5.51
N HIS A 443 21.10 6.00 5.87
CA HIS A 443 21.70 6.05 7.20
C HIS A 443 20.65 6.32 8.28
N TRP A 444 19.84 7.35 8.14
CA TRP A 444 18.79 7.68 9.12
C TRP A 444 17.76 6.55 9.26
N LEU A 445 17.32 5.97 8.17
CA LEU A 445 16.36 4.87 8.22
C LEU A 445 16.97 3.61 8.86
N SER A 446 18.20 3.26 8.53
CA SER A 446 18.89 2.11 9.12
C SER A 446 19.18 2.29 10.61
N GLN A 447 19.33 3.53 11.07
CA GLN A 447 19.56 3.84 12.48
C GLN A 447 18.38 3.42 13.36
N TRP A 448 17.12 3.58 12.87
CA TRP A 448 15.93 3.10 13.58
C TRP A 448 15.94 1.57 13.72
N VAL A 449 16.40 0.86 12.72
CA VAL A 449 16.56 -0.60 12.76
C VAL A 449 17.62 -0.99 13.79
N ARG A 450 18.76 -0.33 13.76
CA ARG A 450 19.90 -0.61 14.68
C ARG A 450 19.54 -0.36 16.13
N ASP A 451 18.83 0.72 16.41
CA ASP A 451 18.56 1.16 17.78
C ASP A 451 17.34 0.45 18.39
N TYR A 452 16.36 0.06 17.59
CA TYR A 452 15.07 -0.44 18.09
C TYR A 452 14.74 -1.88 17.65
N GLY A 453 15.45 -2.44 16.69
CA GLY A 453 15.16 -3.78 16.17
C GLY A 453 13.93 -3.83 15.26
N ILE A 454 13.72 -2.78 14.47
CA ILE A 454 12.68 -2.77 13.44
C ILE A 454 12.93 -3.91 12.47
N ASP A 455 11.92 -4.76 12.23
CA ASP A 455 12.08 -6.02 11.51
C ASP A 455 12.04 -5.89 10.00
N GLY A 456 11.49 -4.80 9.50
CA GLY A 456 11.41 -4.58 8.07
C GLY A 456 10.81 -3.23 7.69
N PHE A 457 10.79 -2.98 6.37
CA PHE A 457 10.18 -1.79 5.78
C PHE A 457 9.14 -2.16 4.72
N ARG A 458 8.05 -1.41 4.72
CA ARG A 458 7.22 -1.22 3.54
C ARG A 458 7.69 0.06 2.85
N VAL A 459 8.09 -0.06 1.60
CA VAL A 459 8.69 1.01 0.83
C VAL A 459 7.64 1.65 -0.06
N ASP A 460 7.36 2.92 0.21
CA ASP A 460 6.46 3.74 -0.58
C ASP A 460 7.08 4.07 -1.95
N THR A 461 6.24 4.12 -2.99
CA THR A 461 6.62 4.58 -4.33
C THR A 461 7.94 4.00 -4.84
N ALA A 462 8.13 2.69 -4.71
CA ALA A 462 9.39 2.01 -5.10
C ALA A 462 9.78 2.27 -6.56
N LYS A 463 8.80 2.44 -7.45
CA LYS A 463 8.98 2.75 -8.87
C LYS A 463 9.77 4.05 -9.12
N HIS A 464 9.69 4.99 -8.19
CA HIS A 464 10.17 6.36 -8.37
C HIS A 464 11.56 6.64 -7.78
N VAL A 465 12.23 5.61 -7.27
CA VAL A 465 13.60 5.69 -6.77
C VAL A 465 14.46 4.61 -7.44
N GLU A 466 15.73 4.90 -7.61
CA GLU A 466 16.67 4.03 -8.31
C GLU A 466 16.81 2.68 -7.60
N MET A 467 16.93 1.60 -8.38
CA MET A 467 17.07 0.24 -7.86
C MET A 467 18.28 0.07 -6.93
N ASP A 468 19.42 0.71 -7.28
CA ASP A 468 20.61 0.64 -6.44
C ASP A 468 20.48 1.38 -5.12
N ALA A 469 19.60 2.39 -5.04
CA ALA A 469 19.25 3.02 -3.77
C ALA A 469 18.49 2.06 -2.84
N TRP A 470 17.57 1.29 -3.38
CA TRP A 470 16.87 0.27 -2.61
C TRP A 470 17.80 -0.85 -2.15
N GLN A 471 18.73 -1.28 -3.00
CA GLN A 471 19.74 -2.25 -2.60
C GLN A 471 20.62 -1.72 -1.48
N GLN A 472 21.01 -0.45 -1.51
CA GLN A 472 21.78 0.21 -0.46
C GLN A 472 20.99 0.23 0.86
N LEU A 473 19.72 0.60 0.82
CA LEU A 473 18.84 0.59 1.99
C LEU A 473 18.74 -0.82 2.58
N LYS A 474 18.45 -1.81 1.75
CA LYS A 474 18.32 -3.22 2.20
C LYS A 474 19.60 -3.72 2.84
N THR A 475 20.75 -3.45 2.22
CA THR A 475 22.05 -3.88 2.75
C THR A 475 22.35 -3.27 4.10
N GLN A 476 22.15 -1.97 4.26
CA GLN A 476 22.40 -1.27 5.53
C GLN A 476 21.42 -1.69 6.62
N ALA A 477 20.12 -1.80 6.29
CA ALA A 477 19.10 -2.20 7.25
C ALA A 477 19.28 -3.67 7.69
N THR A 478 19.67 -4.56 6.78
CA THR A 478 19.98 -5.96 7.11
C THR A 478 21.15 -6.05 8.10
N ALA A 479 22.22 -5.31 7.86
CA ALA A 479 23.35 -5.24 8.80
C ALA A 479 22.92 -4.66 10.15
N ALA A 480 22.12 -3.60 10.14
CA ALA A 480 21.61 -2.96 11.34
C ALA A 480 20.76 -3.90 12.22
N LEU A 481 19.89 -4.68 11.61
CA LEU A 481 19.07 -5.66 12.35
C LEU A 481 19.92 -6.80 12.92
N ALA A 482 20.90 -7.28 12.17
CA ALA A 482 21.83 -8.28 12.66
C ALA A 482 22.62 -7.78 13.88
N GLU A 483 23.07 -6.54 13.86
CA GLU A 483 23.75 -5.89 15.01
C GLU A 483 22.80 -5.78 16.21
N TRP A 484 21.54 -5.35 15.98
CA TRP A 484 20.57 -5.25 17.06
C TRP A 484 20.29 -6.61 17.70
N LYS A 485 20.08 -7.66 16.92
CA LYS A 485 19.84 -9.02 17.42
C LYS A 485 21.03 -9.56 18.21
N LYS A 486 22.24 -9.29 17.75
CA LYS A 486 23.48 -9.67 18.47
C LYS A 486 23.60 -8.94 19.81
N ALA A 487 23.23 -7.66 19.86
CA ALA A 487 23.27 -6.86 21.07
C ALA A 487 22.10 -7.16 22.04
N ASN A 488 21.00 -7.72 21.55
CA ASN A 488 19.78 -7.98 22.31
C ASN A 488 19.30 -9.44 22.15
N PRO A 489 20.13 -10.45 22.51
CA PRO A 489 19.77 -11.85 22.25
C PRO A 489 18.51 -12.30 22.99
N ASP A 490 18.21 -11.70 24.14
CA ASP A 490 17.02 -12.01 24.94
C ASP A 490 15.73 -11.39 24.39
N LYS A 491 15.86 -10.42 23.48
CA LYS A 491 14.73 -9.73 22.86
C LYS A 491 14.51 -10.16 21.41
N ALA A 492 15.51 -10.75 20.78
CA ALA A 492 15.41 -11.20 19.40
C ALA A 492 14.35 -12.28 19.25
N LEU A 493 13.37 -12.03 18.39
CA LEU A 493 12.24 -12.92 18.18
C LEU A 493 12.64 -14.22 17.47
N ASP A 494 13.54 -14.09 16.49
CA ASP A 494 14.07 -15.16 15.67
C ASP A 494 15.41 -14.76 15.03
N ALA A 495 15.95 -15.60 14.17
CA ALA A 495 17.14 -15.33 13.38
C ALA A 495 16.83 -14.80 11.97
N ALA A 496 15.56 -14.48 11.67
CA ALA A 496 15.17 -13.98 10.35
C ALA A 496 15.88 -12.66 10.02
N PRO A 497 16.39 -12.48 8.80
CA PRO A 497 16.99 -11.22 8.38
C PRO A 497 15.92 -10.14 8.18
N PHE A 498 16.38 -8.91 8.03
CA PHE A 498 15.53 -7.76 7.70
C PHE A 498 14.71 -8.05 6.43
N TRP A 499 13.42 -7.70 6.47
CA TRP A 499 12.49 -7.94 5.38
C TRP A 499 12.00 -6.63 4.76
N MET A 500 11.94 -6.58 3.42
CA MET A 500 11.53 -5.38 2.70
C MET A 500 10.49 -5.71 1.64
N THR A 501 9.33 -5.07 1.74
CA THR A 501 8.29 -5.12 0.73
C THR A 501 8.10 -3.76 0.07
N GLY A 502 7.74 -3.73 -1.21
CA GLY A 502 7.66 -2.50 -1.98
C GLY A 502 6.29 -2.28 -2.61
N GLU A 503 5.93 -1.01 -2.68
CA GLU A 503 4.82 -0.55 -3.48
C GLU A 503 5.35 -0.07 -4.84
N ALA A 504 5.08 -0.87 -5.88
CA ALA A 504 5.17 -0.43 -7.26
C ALA A 504 3.77 -0.52 -7.86
N TRP A 505 3.17 0.62 -8.13
CA TRP A 505 1.76 0.69 -8.54
C TRP A 505 1.46 -0.25 -9.71
N GLY A 506 0.46 -1.12 -9.53
CA GLY A 506 0.04 -2.10 -10.52
C GLY A 506 0.86 -3.39 -10.55
N HIS A 507 1.85 -3.59 -9.66
CA HIS A 507 2.60 -4.84 -9.58
C HIS A 507 1.70 -5.99 -9.14
N GLY A 508 1.79 -7.12 -9.84
CA GLY A 508 1.04 -8.33 -9.54
C GLY A 508 1.93 -9.47 -9.09
N VAL A 509 1.48 -10.70 -9.32
CA VAL A 509 2.22 -11.93 -8.96
C VAL A 509 3.19 -12.28 -10.08
N MET A 510 4.35 -11.64 -10.08
CA MET A 510 5.44 -11.87 -11.03
C MET A 510 6.78 -11.53 -10.41
N GLU A 511 7.84 -12.20 -10.85
CA GLU A 511 9.21 -11.76 -10.56
C GLU A 511 9.54 -10.52 -11.37
N SER A 512 10.25 -9.57 -10.73
CA SER A 512 10.68 -8.32 -11.34
C SER A 512 12.05 -7.93 -10.84
N ASP A 513 12.63 -6.87 -11.42
CA ASP A 513 13.94 -6.35 -11.03
C ASP A 513 14.00 -5.93 -9.55
N TYR A 514 12.89 -5.59 -8.95
CA TYR A 514 12.83 -5.26 -7.53
C TYR A 514 13.38 -6.38 -6.65
N TYR A 515 13.06 -7.65 -6.95
CA TYR A 515 13.55 -8.81 -6.20
C TYR A 515 15.06 -8.99 -6.27
N ARG A 516 15.70 -8.52 -7.33
CA ARG A 516 17.16 -8.52 -7.48
C ARG A 516 17.86 -7.35 -6.80
N HIS A 517 17.08 -6.39 -6.28
CA HIS A 517 17.59 -5.16 -5.68
C HIS A 517 17.10 -4.95 -4.24
N GLY A 518 16.96 -6.06 -3.51
CA GLY A 518 16.73 -6.04 -2.08
C GLY A 518 15.29 -6.23 -1.62
N PHE A 519 14.31 -6.27 -2.52
CA PHE A 519 12.93 -6.55 -2.13
C PHE A 519 12.69 -8.04 -1.96
N ASP A 520 12.09 -8.41 -0.83
CA ASP A 520 11.67 -9.78 -0.50
C ASP A 520 10.26 -10.10 -0.98
N ALA A 521 9.44 -9.07 -1.13
CA ALA A 521 8.07 -9.15 -1.64
C ALA A 521 7.67 -7.84 -2.31
N MET A 522 6.68 -7.92 -3.19
CA MET A 522 6.01 -6.74 -3.75
C MET A 522 4.53 -6.78 -3.41
N ILE A 523 3.92 -5.61 -3.20
CA ILE A 523 2.48 -5.49 -2.96
C ILE A 523 1.74 -5.94 -4.21
N ASN A 524 0.76 -6.83 -4.02
CA ASN A 524 -0.03 -7.43 -5.09
C ASN A 524 -1.31 -6.64 -5.34
N PHE A 525 -1.30 -5.75 -6.32
CA PHE A 525 -2.44 -4.91 -6.67
C PHE A 525 -3.56 -5.66 -7.40
N ASP A 526 -3.28 -6.82 -7.98
CA ASP A 526 -4.28 -7.58 -8.74
C ASP A 526 -5.28 -8.30 -7.83
N TYR A 527 -4.89 -8.59 -6.59
CA TYR A 527 -5.65 -9.50 -5.72
C TYR A 527 -6.99 -8.95 -5.29
N GLN A 528 -7.11 -7.65 -5.06
CA GLN A 528 -8.37 -7.01 -4.65
C GLN A 528 -9.51 -7.31 -5.65
N ASP A 529 -9.26 -7.16 -6.94
CA ASP A 529 -10.26 -7.42 -7.98
C ASP A 529 -10.48 -8.91 -8.23
N GLN A 530 -9.44 -9.72 -8.11
CA GLN A 530 -9.57 -11.18 -8.20
C GLN A 530 -10.45 -11.73 -7.07
N ALA A 531 -10.24 -11.25 -5.85
CA ALA A 531 -11.05 -11.62 -4.69
C ALA A 531 -12.50 -11.15 -4.82
N ALA A 532 -12.73 -9.95 -5.35
CA ALA A 532 -14.08 -9.42 -5.57
C ALA A 532 -14.94 -10.35 -6.46
N LYS A 533 -14.34 -10.96 -7.46
CA LYS A 533 -15.03 -11.93 -8.35
C LYS A 533 -15.41 -13.22 -7.65
N ALA A 534 -14.78 -13.55 -6.53
CA ALA A 534 -15.03 -14.73 -5.73
C ALA A 534 -15.84 -14.46 -4.45
N ALA A 535 -16.20 -13.22 -4.19
CA ALA A 535 -16.84 -12.81 -2.92
C ALA A 535 -18.19 -13.51 -2.65
N THR A 536 -18.91 -13.89 -3.69
CA THR A 536 -20.16 -14.64 -3.59
C THR A 536 -20.01 -16.13 -3.77
N CYS A 537 -18.85 -16.62 -4.19
CA CYS A 537 -18.59 -18.04 -4.43
C CYS A 537 -17.09 -18.35 -4.31
N MET A 538 -16.67 -18.95 -3.21
CA MET A 538 -15.27 -19.27 -2.96
C MET A 538 -14.62 -20.13 -4.03
N ALA A 539 -15.38 -21.00 -4.70
CA ALA A 539 -14.83 -21.81 -5.79
C ALA A 539 -14.25 -20.98 -6.95
N ASN A 540 -14.67 -19.73 -7.09
CA ASN A 540 -14.19 -18.85 -8.15
C ASN A 540 -12.76 -18.33 -7.90
N ILE A 541 -12.20 -18.47 -6.69
CA ILE A 541 -10.82 -18.13 -6.40
C ILE A 541 -9.82 -19.25 -6.71
N ASP A 542 -10.30 -20.47 -6.94
CA ASP A 542 -9.46 -21.66 -7.01
C ASP A 542 -8.31 -21.56 -8.01
N LEU A 543 -8.61 -21.15 -9.24
CA LEU A 543 -7.57 -20.99 -10.27
C LEU A 543 -6.52 -19.94 -9.88
N THR A 544 -6.96 -18.80 -9.34
CA THR A 544 -6.06 -17.76 -8.82
C THR A 544 -5.14 -18.31 -7.74
N TRP A 545 -5.67 -19.04 -6.78
CA TRP A 545 -4.88 -19.63 -5.70
C TRP A 545 -3.93 -20.72 -6.16
N GLN A 546 -4.35 -21.58 -7.11
CA GLN A 546 -3.45 -22.57 -7.70
C GLN A 546 -2.25 -21.90 -8.38
N GLN A 547 -2.50 -20.86 -9.20
CA GLN A 547 -1.45 -20.13 -9.89
C GLN A 547 -0.52 -19.40 -8.90
N MET A 548 -1.09 -18.77 -7.88
CA MET A 548 -0.29 -18.13 -6.83
C MET A 548 0.55 -19.14 -6.07
N ALA A 549 -0.04 -20.27 -5.65
CA ALA A 549 0.69 -21.31 -4.93
C ALA A 549 1.87 -21.88 -5.74
N ASP A 550 1.70 -22.04 -7.04
CA ASP A 550 2.77 -22.50 -7.92
C ASP A 550 3.87 -21.44 -8.10
N LYS A 551 3.50 -20.19 -8.41
CA LYS A 551 4.46 -19.11 -8.65
C LYS A 551 5.23 -18.70 -7.39
N LEU A 552 4.56 -18.67 -6.24
CA LEU A 552 5.14 -18.20 -4.97
C LEU A 552 6.05 -19.25 -4.28
N GLN A 553 6.45 -20.33 -4.97
CA GLN A 553 7.52 -21.21 -4.49
C GLN A 553 8.89 -20.56 -4.57
N SER A 554 9.09 -19.59 -5.47
CA SER A 554 10.39 -18.94 -5.72
C SER A 554 10.48 -17.49 -5.25
N PHE A 555 9.36 -16.80 -5.04
CA PHE A 555 9.30 -15.42 -4.57
C PHE A 555 8.06 -15.20 -3.70
N ASN A 556 7.89 -13.99 -3.16
CA ASN A 556 6.75 -13.66 -2.30
C ASN A 556 6.07 -12.38 -2.78
N VAL A 557 4.80 -12.23 -2.43
CA VAL A 557 4.02 -11.01 -2.61
C VAL A 557 3.29 -10.68 -1.31
N LEU A 558 2.81 -9.45 -1.18
CA LEU A 558 1.93 -9.02 -0.11
C LEU A 558 0.55 -8.70 -0.72
N SER A 559 -0.39 -9.62 -0.57
CA SER A 559 -1.75 -9.48 -1.11
C SER A 559 -2.67 -8.79 -0.12
N TYR A 560 -3.60 -7.97 -0.60
CA TYR A 560 -4.56 -7.23 0.21
C TYR A 560 -5.95 -7.22 -0.41
N LEU A 561 -6.96 -7.00 0.41
CA LEU A 561 -8.34 -6.71 -0.03
C LEU A 561 -8.64 -5.21 0.01
N SER A 562 -8.24 -4.54 1.08
CA SER A 562 -8.46 -3.10 1.28
C SER A 562 -7.12 -2.36 1.36
N SER A 563 -7.12 -1.11 0.88
CA SER A 563 -5.96 -0.25 0.94
C SER A 563 -6.39 1.21 1.16
N HIS A 564 -5.48 1.99 1.71
CA HIS A 564 -5.64 3.43 1.91
C HIS A 564 -5.57 4.25 0.60
N ASP A 565 -5.14 3.61 -0.50
CA ASP A 565 -4.96 4.24 -1.83
C ASP A 565 -5.92 3.69 -2.89
N THR A 566 -6.68 2.67 -2.58
CA THR A 566 -7.66 2.08 -3.48
C THR A 566 -9.07 2.18 -2.90
N ARG A 567 -9.53 1.17 -2.21
CA ARG A 567 -10.87 1.14 -1.60
C ARG A 567 -10.92 0.21 -0.41
N LEU A 568 -11.95 0.31 0.41
CA LEU A 568 -12.29 -0.70 1.38
C LEU A 568 -13.08 -1.82 0.71
N PHE A 569 -12.62 -3.05 0.88
CA PHE A 569 -13.32 -4.24 0.40
C PHE A 569 -14.43 -4.62 1.37
N ARG A 570 -15.68 -4.54 0.93
CA ARG A 570 -16.86 -4.85 1.75
C ARG A 570 -17.81 -5.82 1.05
N GLU A 571 -17.34 -6.46 0.00
CA GLU A 571 -18.06 -7.50 -0.73
C GLU A 571 -18.04 -8.80 0.05
N GLY A 572 -19.10 -9.58 -0.04
CA GLY A 572 -19.18 -10.94 0.50
C GLY A 572 -19.23 -11.07 2.02
N GLY A 573 -19.31 -9.98 2.76
CA GLY A 573 -19.40 -10.02 4.22
C GLY A 573 -18.23 -10.76 4.86
N THR A 574 -18.49 -11.82 5.63
CA THR A 574 -17.46 -12.62 6.30
C THR A 574 -16.58 -13.44 5.35
N THR A 575 -16.96 -13.63 4.10
CA THR A 575 -16.15 -14.29 3.06
C THR A 575 -14.82 -13.54 2.82
N ALA A 576 -14.78 -12.25 3.11
CA ALA A 576 -13.53 -11.48 3.03
C ALA A 576 -12.40 -12.08 3.87
N ALA A 577 -12.69 -12.58 5.08
CA ALA A 577 -11.69 -13.24 5.92
C ALA A 577 -11.11 -14.49 5.24
N GLU A 578 -11.96 -15.29 4.62
CA GLU A 578 -11.56 -16.51 3.92
C GLU A 578 -10.70 -16.18 2.69
N LEU A 579 -11.14 -15.21 1.89
CA LEU A 579 -10.41 -14.75 0.70
C LEU A 579 -9.02 -14.22 1.02
N LEU A 580 -8.85 -13.54 2.13
CA LEU A 580 -7.54 -12.97 2.50
C LEU A 580 -6.67 -13.97 3.24
N LEU A 581 -7.18 -14.51 4.35
CA LEU A 581 -6.36 -15.27 5.29
C LEU A 581 -6.03 -16.68 4.82
N LEU A 582 -6.72 -17.19 3.81
CA LEU A 582 -6.42 -18.49 3.20
C LEU A 582 -5.65 -18.35 1.87
N ALA A 583 -5.29 -17.13 1.47
CA ALA A 583 -4.53 -16.90 0.25
C ALA A 583 -3.08 -17.34 0.38
N PRO A 584 -2.45 -17.83 -0.72
CA PRO A 584 -1.02 -18.08 -0.78
C PRO A 584 -0.19 -16.79 -0.67
N GLY A 585 1.03 -16.90 -0.16
CA GLY A 585 1.94 -15.77 0.06
C GLY A 585 1.55 -14.94 1.29
N ALA A 586 2.33 -13.90 1.58
CA ALA A 586 2.01 -12.97 2.66
C ALA A 586 0.72 -12.20 2.37
N VAL A 587 -0.03 -11.90 3.40
CA VAL A 587 -1.30 -11.16 3.31
C VAL A 587 -1.32 -9.97 4.25
N GLN A 588 -2.08 -8.94 3.87
CA GLN A 588 -2.23 -7.70 4.60
C GLN A 588 -3.68 -7.47 4.96
N ILE A 589 -3.97 -7.37 6.25
CA ILE A 589 -5.23 -6.83 6.77
C ILE A 589 -5.06 -5.30 6.84
N PHE A 590 -5.93 -4.55 6.19
CA PHE A 590 -6.00 -3.10 6.44
C PHE A 590 -6.90 -2.88 7.65
N TYR A 591 -6.44 -2.10 8.61
CA TYR A 591 -7.11 -1.95 9.91
C TYR A 591 -8.62 -1.77 9.77
N GLY A 592 -9.37 -2.58 10.52
CA GLY A 592 -10.82 -2.57 10.50
C GLY A 592 -11.47 -3.40 9.40
N ASP A 593 -10.72 -4.14 8.58
CA ASP A 593 -11.32 -5.14 7.68
C ASP A 593 -12.09 -6.19 8.49
N GLU A 594 -11.53 -6.61 9.62
CA GLU A 594 -12.12 -7.60 10.52
C GLU A 594 -13.41 -7.13 11.19
N SER A 595 -13.57 -5.82 11.34
CA SER A 595 -14.74 -5.19 11.98
C SER A 595 -15.68 -4.49 11.00
N SER A 596 -15.44 -4.67 9.70
CA SER A 596 -16.19 -3.97 8.64
C SER A 596 -16.21 -2.45 8.84
N ARG A 597 -15.05 -1.88 9.17
CA ARG A 597 -14.89 -0.44 9.37
C ARG A 597 -15.50 0.34 8.21
N PRO A 598 -16.41 1.28 8.49
CA PRO A 598 -17.08 2.03 7.43
C PRO A 598 -16.18 3.09 6.81
N LEU A 599 -16.54 3.52 5.60
CA LEU A 599 -15.96 4.71 5.00
C LEU A 599 -16.27 5.94 5.86
N GLY A 600 -15.27 6.82 5.97
CA GLY A 600 -15.42 8.12 6.61
C GLY A 600 -15.83 9.22 5.62
N PRO A 601 -15.90 10.47 6.09
CA PRO A 601 -16.15 11.61 5.22
C PRO A 601 -14.98 11.81 4.25
N THR A 602 -15.29 12.29 3.05
CA THR A 602 -14.32 12.39 1.94
C THR A 602 -14.01 13.82 1.52
N GLY A 603 -14.95 14.74 1.69
CA GLY A 603 -14.82 16.00 0.99
C GLY A 603 -14.63 15.78 -0.50
N SER A 604 -13.76 16.56 -1.12
CA SER A 604 -13.40 16.39 -2.54
C SER A 604 -12.25 15.40 -2.79
N ASP A 605 -11.82 14.66 -1.78
CA ASP A 605 -10.82 13.59 -1.90
C ASP A 605 -11.42 12.24 -1.46
N PRO A 606 -11.83 11.38 -2.40
CA PRO A 606 -12.44 10.09 -2.08
C PRO A 606 -11.57 9.16 -1.22
N LEU A 607 -10.24 9.28 -1.30
CA LEU A 607 -9.33 8.42 -0.54
C LEU A 607 -9.40 8.69 0.97
N GLN A 608 -9.79 9.88 1.39
CA GLN A 608 -9.98 10.20 2.80
C GLN A 608 -10.99 9.26 3.48
N GLY A 609 -11.99 8.81 2.74
CA GLY A 609 -12.99 7.86 3.24
C GLY A 609 -12.41 6.51 3.66
N THR A 610 -11.33 6.04 3.01
CA THR A 610 -10.67 4.78 3.37
C THR A 610 -9.84 4.89 4.65
N ARG A 611 -9.60 6.10 5.12
CA ARG A 611 -8.73 6.47 6.25
C ARG A 611 -9.54 6.90 7.48
N SER A 612 -10.76 6.39 7.61
CA SER A 612 -11.62 6.62 8.76
C SER A 612 -11.02 6.02 10.04
N GLU A 613 -11.52 6.44 11.18
CA GLU A 613 -11.11 5.88 12.47
C GLU A 613 -11.55 4.43 12.65
N MET A 614 -10.76 3.68 13.42
CA MET A 614 -11.11 2.32 13.82
C MET A 614 -12.42 2.31 14.61
N ASN A 615 -13.35 1.47 14.19
CA ASN A 615 -14.67 1.35 14.80
C ASN A 615 -14.67 0.40 16.01
N TRP A 616 -13.91 0.75 17.06
CA TRP A 616 -13.74 -0.08 18.24
C TRP A 616 -15.06 -0.45 18.93
N GLN A 617 -16.05 0.45 18.92
CA GLN A 617 -17.38 0.20 19.48
C GLN A 617 -18.09 -0.98 18.81
N ASP A 618 -17.77 -1.27 17.56
CA ASP A 618 -18.39 -2.36 16.81
C ASP A 618 -17.72 -3.72 17.06
N VAL A 619 -16.45 -3.73 17.49
CA VAL A 619 -15.64 -4.95 17.65
C VAL A 619 -16.30 -5.95 18.61
N ASN A 620 -16.82 -5.48 19.73
CA ASN A 620 -17.58 -6.29 20.70
C ASN A 620 -19.10 -6.12 20.58
N GLY A 621 -19.56 -5.39 19.57
CA GLY A 621 -20.96 -5.12 19.26
C GLY A 621 -21.41 -5.80 17.98
N LYS A 622 -21.89 -5.00 17.03
CA LYS A 622 -22.44 -5.52 15.77
C LYS A 622 -21.45 -6.27 14.88
N ALA A 623 -20.16 -6.04 15.03
CA ALA A 623 -19.10 -6.72 14.28
C ALA A 623 -18.49 -7.92 15.03
N ALA A 624 -18.93 -8.24 16.23
CA ALA A 624 -18.32 -9.29 17.06
C ALA A 624 -18.23 -10.65 16.35
N ARG A 625 -19.27 -11.02 15.60
CA ARG A 625 -19.27 -12.28 14.82
C ARG A 625 -18.25 -12.27 13.70
N SER A 626 -18.13 -11.16 12.99
CA SER A 626 -17.12 -10.96 11.96
C SER A 626 -15.71 -11.06 12.55
N VAL A 627 -15.43 -10.34 13.63
CA VAL A 627 -14.13 -10.37 14.31
C VAL A 627 -13.79 -11.79 14.76
N THR A 628 -14.73 -12.53 15.34
CA THR A 628 -14.52 -13.94 15.73
C THR A 628 -14.16 -14.82 14.52
N HIS A 629 -14.84 -14.60 13.41
CA HIS A 629 -14.56 -15.34 12.17
C HIS A 629 -13.12 -15.07 11.65
N TRP A 630 -12.72 -13.80 11.62
CA TRP A 630 -11.35 -13.40 11.27
C TRP A 630 -10.32 -13.99 12.24
N GLN A 631 -10.59 -14.00 13.54
CA GLN A 631 -9.71 -14.60 14.56
C GLN A 631 -9.50 -16.10 14.33
N LYS A 632 -10.57 -16.85 14.09
CA LYS A 632 -10.50 -18.29 13.86
C LYS A 632 -9.62 -18.63 12.64
N ILE A 633 -9.85 -17.95 11.53
CA ILE A 633 -9.09 -18.21 10.30
C ILE A 633 -7.65 -17.69 10.43
N GLY A 634 -7.46 -16.51 11.04
CA GLY A 634 -6.14 -15.95 11.27
C GLY A 634 -5.27 -16.82 12.17
N GLN A 635 -5.83 -17.37 13.23
CA GLN A 635 -5.13 -18.32 14.11
C GLN A 635 -4.79 -19.62 13.40
N PHE A 636 -5.69 -20.14 12.55
CA PHE A 636 -5.43 -21.31 11.73
C PHE A 636 -4.25 -21.07 10.76
N ARG A 637 -4.25 -19.93 10.06
CA ARG A 637 -3.14 -19.53 9.21
C ARG A 637 -1.81 -19.42 9.98
N ALA A 638 -1.82 -18.80 11.16
CA ALA A 638 -0.62 -18.66 11.98
C ALA A 638 -0.01 -20.01 12.41
N ARG A 639 -0.84 -21.02 12.57
CA ARG A 639 -0.41 -22.40 12.93
C ARG A 639 0.14 -23.19 11.74
N HIS A 640 -0.28 -22.86 10.52
CA HIS A 640 -0.07 -23.68 9.34
C HIS A 640 0.66 -22.94 8.23
N PRO A 641 2.01 -23.04 8.16
CA PRO A 641 2.80 -22.47 7.07
C PRO A 641 2.35 -22.93 5.68
N ALA A 642 1.74 -24.14 5.59
CA ALA A 642 1.19 -24.67 4.35
C ALA A 642 0.16 -23.72 3.71
N ILE A 643 -0.53 -22.87 4.46
CA ILE A 643 -1.48 -21.91 3.90
C ILE A 643 -0.77 -20.90 2.98
N GLY A 644 0.31 -20.28 3.43
CA GLY A 644 1.06 -19.32 2.65
C GLY A 644 2.06 -19.92 1.66
N MET A 645 2.66 -21.07 2.00
CA MET A 645 3.82 -21.64 1.31
C MET A 645 3.50 -22.92 0.53
N GLY A 646 2.37 -23.56 0.83
CA GLY A 646 2.09 -24.91 0.35
C GLY A 646 1.69 -24.95 -1.12
N LYS A 647 1.97 -26.11 -1.73
CA LYS A 647 1.38 -26.47 -3.02
C LYS A 647 -0.10 -26.79 -2.82
N GLN A 648 -0.93 -26.38 -3.77
CA GLN A 648 -2.37 -26.56 -3.70
C GLN A 648 -2.83 -27.70 -4.63
N THR A 649 -3.67 -28.58 -4.07
CA THR A 649 -4.45 -29.56 -4.84
C THR A 649 -5.92 -29.31 -4.59
N THR A 650 -6.68 -29.00 -5.63
CA THR A 650 -8.13 -28.83 -5.54
C THR A 650 -8.80 -30.19 -5.40
N LEU A 651 -9.78 -30.28 -4.49
CA LEU A 651 -10.54 -31.50 -4.25
C LEU A 651 -11.70 -31.65 -5.25
N SER A 652 -11.90 -32.89 -5.72
CA SER A 652 -13.11 -33.25 -6.46
C SER A 652 -14.24 -33.50 -5.45
N MET A 653 -15.19 -32.58 -5.40
CA MET A 653 -16.32 -32.65 -4.48
C MET A 653 -17.64 -32.61 -5.26
N PRO A 654 -18.61 -33.47 -4.90
CA PRO A 654 -19.94 -33.45 -5.55
C PRO A 654 -20.70 -32.16 -5.26
N ARG A 655 -20.49 -31.54 -4.10
CA ARG A 655 -21.04 -30.26 -3.65
C ARG A 655 -19.99 -29.49 -2.86
N GLY A 656 -20.04 -28.19 -2.95
CA GLY A 656 -19.12 -27.32 -2.27
C GLY A 656 -17.78 -27.15 -2.99
N TYR A 657 -16.77 -26.73 -2.23
CA TYR A 657 -15.42 -26.46 -2.71
C TYR A 657 -14.40 -26.85 -1.64
N GLY A 658 -13.24 -27.28 -2.04
CA GLY A 658 -12.19 -27.57 -1.10
C GLY A 658 -10.84 -27.78 -1.77
N PHE A 659 -9.80 -27.66 -0.96
CA PHE A 659 -8.42 -27.88 -1.38
C PHE A 659 -7.56 -28.46 -0.25
N VAL A 660 -6.46 -29.05 -0.63
CA VAL A 660 -5.36 -29.42 0.26
C VAL A 660 -4.19 -28.50 -0.02
N ARG A 661 -3.53 -28.02 1.03
CA ARG A 661 -2.20 -27.40 0.92
C ARG A 661 -1.19 -28.15 1.75
N GLU A 662 -0.01 -28.34 1.16
CA GLU A 662 1.07 -29.10 1.76
C GLU A 662 2.39 -28.33 1.65
N SER A 663 3.11 -28.23 2.77
CA SER A 663 4.47 -27.72 2.85
C SER A 663 5.26 -28.56 3.84
N GLY A 664 6.16 -29.41 3.36
CA GLY A 664 6.86 -30.37 4.20
C GLY A 664 5.88 -31.30 4.94
N GLU A 665 5.99 -31.36 6.25
CA GLU A 665 5.12 -32.18 7.10
C GLU A 665 3.77 -31.49 7.41
N ASP A 666 3.65 -30.19 7.13
CA ASP A 666 2.40 -29.48 7.37
C ASP A 666 1.42 -29.69 6.22
N LYS A 667 0.28 -30.30 6.55
CA LYS A 667 -0.81 -30.61 5.61
C LYS A 667 -2.13 -30.16 6.20
N VAL A 668 -2.85 -29.37 5.44
CA VAL A 668 -4.18 -28.89 5.82
C VAL A 668 -5.16 -29.13 4.69
N MET A 669 -6.42 -29.30 5.06
CA MET A 669 -7.54 -29.41 4.12
C MET A 669 -8.59 -28.39 4.50
N VAL A 670 -8.98 -27.56 3.54
CA VAL A 670 -9.98 -26.51 3.73
C VAL A 670 -11.19 -26.82 2.87
N ILE A 671 -12.37 -26.86 3.47
CA ILE A 671 -13.61 -27.29 2.83
C ILE A 671 -14.71 -26.27 3.05
N TRP A 672 -15.42 -25.91 2.01
CA TRP A 672 -16.70 -25.21 2.07
C TRP A 672 -17.81 -26.18 1.69
N ALA A 673 -18.70 -26.43 2.63
CA ALA A 673 -19.86 -27.32 2.44
C ALA A 673 -20.95 -26.69 1.54
N GLY A 674 -20.85 -25.43 1.29
CA GLY A 674 -21.77 -24.54 0.61
C GLY A 674 -21.80 -23.20 1.34
N GLN A 675 -22.29 -22.15 0.69
CA GLN A 675 -22.36 -20.84 1.35
C GLN A 675 -23.62 -20.72 2.21
N GLN A 676 -23.45 -20.10 3.38
CA GLN A 676 -24.56 -19.58 4.16
C GLN A 676 -24.88 -18.15 3.67
N GLN A 677 -26.17 -17.84 3.57
CA GLN A 677 -26.63 -16.46 3.38
C GLN A 677 -26.71 -15.72 4.70
#